data_0ceaddbd549050d7d5abdcb6f08c763d
#
_entry.id   0ceaddbd549050d7d5abdcb6f08c763d
#
_cell.length_a   1.000
_cell.length_b   1.000
_cell.length_c   1.000
_cell.angle_alpha   90.00
_cell.angle_beta   90.00
_cell.angle_gamma   90.00
#
_symmetry.space_group_name_H-M   'P 1'
#
loop_
_entity.id
_entity.type
_entity.pdbx_description
1 polymer ?
#
loop_
_entity_poly.entity_id
_entity_poly.type
_entity_poly.pdbx_seq_one_letter_code
_entity_poly.pdbx_strand_id
1 'polypeptide(L)'
;MFMVKLTLRLIAFHALLFVVISVHGQTESIRVAGLRGPVTIQRDNYSRPFISAANDHDLYFAQGYTVAGDRLWQMDMMRRVARGETAELTGQRTLEEDKRWRRLGFAKTVEESVAYLSPDLREALEAYAAGVNAYIATLDDKTLPIEFRILQYKPKPWRPTDSLIIGKILADALSSTWRLDLLKAQLQASLPKAKFDELADVRNEYDVILFGKDVPLQKPPRSKGTFAELQQLARSKGISVPTDDILAAAERLDGIRERSLSSIGFFAEDLAASNNWVISGKRSADGKPILANDPHLAPTAPGIWYLSHLESPTMRVAGVTFPGVPGVVLGHNEHIAWGATNVGPDVQDLYLETFNTEGKVKTPAGWEAPKVRTETINVRKNPLNPATEPVTIEVTETRNGPVIIEEGGKRYALKWTAQDPKNSDFAAFFGLNRAKNWDEFKAALSGYRGASQNFVYADTKGNIGWHIAGAIPLRKAGDGSLPYDGSTNDGEWTGFIAFNELPNLYNPPSGFIVTANQRIAGTDYKYPQLIRDFATPWRARRLFDLLSADQKATVESVGAAQFDSFNIPLSNLAKEIVKAKGASDTTNLLLAGWDGKMSPDSQAALLVNEIRGCLANKMADDSKPAPATAIRERILDRAVRERSPLWLPAGFADYTALMKACDTESVSALEKRYGADRSVWIWGKASASRLSHPLVSAPLIGGQFATPTDGLYGSGQTPNVASFVSMRLIATPGNWDTTRHTIPLGQSGDPKSAHYKDQFEAYKTGNSLVYPFSKEAVKAAIVRTVSLKP
;
A
#
# COMPACT_ATOMS: atom_id res chain seq x y z
N MET A 1 -48.13 -37.64 -72.07
CA MET A 1 -46.71 -37.25 -72.10
C MET A 1 -46.50 -36.25 -71.06
N PHE A 2 -45.56 -36.50 -70.20
CA PHE A 2 -45.10 -35.71 -69.04
C PHE A 2 -45.90 -35.97 -67.77
N MET A 3 -45.31 -36.85 -66.97
CA MET A 3 -45.50 -37.03 -65.54
C MET A 3 -44.87 -35.83 -64.77
N VAL A 4 -45.66 -35.36 -63.78
CA VAL A 4 -45.08 -34.46 -62.74
C VAL A 4 -45.22 -35.23 -61.40
N LYS A 5 -44.09 -35.58 -60.82
CA LYS A 5 -43.99 -36.21 -59.50
C LYS A 5 -44.21 -35.15 -58.43
N LEU A 6 -45.20 -35.35 -57.60
CA LEU A 6 -45.49 -34.63 -56.40
C LEU A 6 -44.60 -35.18 -55.28
N THR A 7 -43.60 -34.44 -54.79
CA THR A 7 -42.81 -34.83 -53.61
C THR A 7 -43.41 -34.18 -52.36
N LEU A 8 -44.00 -34.98 -51.44
CA LEU A 8 -44.34 -34.55 -50.07
C LEU A 8 -43.09 -34.26 -49.28
N ARG A 9 -42.97 -33.04 -48.79
CA ARG A 9 -42.01 -32.71 -47.74
C ARG A 9 -42.70 -32.84 -46.35
N LEU A 10 -42.32 -33.85 -45.60
CA LEU A 10 -42.62 -33.99 -44.18
C LEU A 10 -41.77 -32.90 -43.45
N ILE A 11 -42.46 -31.94 -42.84
CA ILE A 11 -41.84 -31.02 -41.88
C ILE A 11 -41.85 -31.71 -40.52
N ALA A 12 -40.72 -32.30 -40.12
CA ALA A 12 -40.55 -32.79 -38.77
C ALA A 12 -40.29 -31.58 -37.85
N PHE A 13 -41.26 -31.23 -37.02
CA PHE A 13 -41.12 -30.26 -35.94
C PHE A 13 -40.27 -30.92 -34.83
N HIS A 14 -39.00 -30.60 -34.73
CA HIS A 14 -38.18 -30.92 -33.58
C HIS A 14 -38.49 -29.91 -32.48
N ALA A 15 -39.35 -30.31 -31.55
CA ALA A 15 -39.47 -29.62 -30.26
C ALA A 15 -38.12 -29.83 -29.51
N LEU A 16 -37.26 -28.83 -29.51
CA LEU A 16 -36.13 -28.78 -28.60
C LEU A 16 -36.69 -28.63 -27.17
N LEU A 17 -36.79 -29.74 -26.46
CA LEU A 17 -36.96 -29.74 -25.01
C LEU A 17 -35.64 -29.16 -24.43
N PHE A 18 -35.65 -27.87 -24.06
CA PHE A 18 -34.68 -27.33 -23.14
C PHE A 18 -34.89 -28.03 -21.79
N VAL A 19 -34.18 -29.11 -21.56
CA VAL A 19 -33.98 -29.64 -20.21
C VAL A 19 -33.10 -28.62 -19.49
N VAL A 20 -33.73 -27.73 -18.73
CA VAL A 20 -33.02 -26.96 -17.71
C VAL A 20 -32.53 -28.00 -16.70
N ILE A 21 -31.34 -28.51 -16.90
CA ILE A 21 -30.60 -29.24 -15.87
C ILE A 21 -30.31 -28.19 -14.79
N SER A 22 -31.20 -28.14 -13.78
CA SER A 22 -30.85 -27.50 -12.51
C SER A 22 -29.64 -28.28 -11.96
N VAL A 23 -28.44 -27.76 -12.21
CA VAL A 23 -27.25 -28.26 -11.52
C VAL A 23 -27.46 -27.85 -10.05
N HIS A 24 -28.12 -28.71 -9.31
CA HIS A 24 -28.06 -28.67 -7.85
C HIS A 24 -26.60 -28.99 -7.52
N GLY A 25 -25.82 -27.96 -7.25
CA GLY A 25 -24.42 -28.10 -6.83
C GLY A 25 -24.35 -29.11 -5.70
N GLN A 26 -23.55 -30.15 -5.85
CA GLN A 26 -23.36 -31.17 -4.82
C GLN A 26 -22.90 -30.44 -3.55
N THR A 27 -23.70 -30.50 -2.48
CA THR A 27 -23.33 -29.98 -1.18
C THR A 27 -22.35 -30.97 -0.55
N GLU A 28 -21.09 -30.61 -0.54
CA GLU A 28 -20.05 -31.35 0.17
C GLU A 28 -20.21 -31.12 1.67
N SER A 29 -20.14 -32.19 2.47
CA SER A 29 -20.20 -32.07 3.94
C SER A 29 -18.90 -32.56 4.57
N ILE A 30 -18.23 -31.72 5.33
CA ILE A 30 -16.95 -32.00 5.98
C ILE A 30 -17.12 -31.88 7.50
N ARG A 31 -16.69 -32.90 8.24
CA ARG A 31 -16.60 -32.81 9.70
C ARG A 31 -15.31 -32.13 10.11
N VAL A 32 -15.43 -31.13 10.97
CA VAL A 32 -14.30 -30.32 11.45
C VAL A 32 -14.45 -30.08 12.95
N ALA A 33 -13.54 -30.63 13.72
CA ALA A 33 -13.54 -30.43 15.17
C ALA A 33 -13.27 -28.97 15.54
N GLY A 34 -13.94 -28.45 16.56
CA GLY A 34 -13.79 -27.06 17.05
C GLY A 34 -14.96 -26.15 16.70
N LEU A 35 -15.86 -26.55 15.81
CA LEU A 35 -17.12 -25.84 15.55
C LEU A 35 -18.13 -26.08 16.68
N ARG A 36 -18.96 -25.09 16.99
CA ARG A 36 -20.11 -25.17 17.91
C ARG A 36 -21.40 -25.57 17.19
N GLY A 37 -21.48 -25.28 15.88
CA GLY A 37 -22.61 -25.59 15.01
C GLY A 37 -22.22 -25.68 13.55
N PRO A 38 -23.16 -26.05 12.64
CA PRO A 38 -22.87 -26.14 11.24
C PRO A 38 -22.62 -24.76 10.61
N VAL A 39 -21.66 -24.69 9.68
CA VAL A 39 -21.34 -23.50 8.88
C VAL A 39 -21.51 -23.82 7.40
N THR A 40 -22.04 -22.88 6.63
CA THR A 40 -22.16 -22.96 5.19
C THR A 40 -21.12 -22.05 4.53
N ILE A 41 -20.30 -22.63 3.64
CA ILE A 41 -19.35 -21.91 2.79
C ILE A 41 -19.84 -22.08 1.35
N GLN A 42 -20.21 -20.98 0.71
CA GLN A 42 -20.63 -20.92 -0.67
C GLN A 42 -19.58 -20.22 -1.51
N ARG A 43 -19.45 -20.57 -2.79
CA ARG A 43 -18.49 -19.92 -3.70
C ARG A 43 -19.16 -19.62 -5.04
N ASP A 44 -18.84 -18.47 -5.60
CA ASP A 44 -19.24 -18.06 -6.93
C ASP A 44 -18.27 -18.51 -8.03
N ASN A 45 -18.51 -18.04 -9.27
CA ASN A 45 -17.69 -18.37 -10.44
C ASN A 45 -16.22 -17.90 -10.36
N TYR A 46 -15.89 -17.00 -9.43
CA TYR A 46 -14.52 -16.52 -9.16
C TYR A 46 -13.95 -17.14 -7.87
N SER A 47 -14.63 -18.17 -7.34
CA SER A 47 -14.29 -18.81 -6.06
C SER A 47 -14.27 -17.87 -4.86
N ARG A 48 -14.98 -16.72 -4.92
CA ARG A 48 -15.10 -15.80 -3.78
C ARG A 48 -16.00 -16.45 -2.73
N PRO A 49 -15.57 -16.51 -1.45
CA PRO A 49 -16.34 -17.20 -0.42
C PRO A 49 -17.42 -16.31 0.21
N PHE A 50 -18.58 -16.92 0.43
CA PHE A 50 -19.72 -16.42 1.18
C PHE A 50 -19.94 -17.37 2.36
N ILE A 51 -19.60 -16.94 3.56
CA ILE A 51 -19.57 -17.76 4.76
C ILE A 51 -20.71 -17.35 5.69
N SER A 52 -21.57 -18.30 6.05
CA SER A 52 -22.69 -18.08 6.96
C SER A 52 -22.61 -19.02 8.16
N ALA A 53 -22.70 -18.49 9.39
CA ALA A 53 -22.70 -19.23 10.64
C ALA A 53 -23.76 -18.73 11.61
N ALA A 54 -24.15 -19.58 12.56
CA ALA A 54 -25.14 -19.25 13.58
C ALA A 54 -24.58 -18.38 14.74
N ASN A 55 -23.25 -18.20 14.79
CA ASN A 55 -22.55 -17.39 15.80
C ASN A 55 -21.21 -16.89 15.27
N ASP A 56 -20.64 -15.87 15.89
CA ASP A 56 -19.40 -15.22 15.46
C ASP A 56 -18.17 -16.12 15.60
N HIS A 57 -18.09 -16.96 16.64
CA HIS A 57 -17.01 -17.92 16.81
C HIS A 57 -16.88 -18.83 15.57
N ASP A 58 -17.98 -19.48 15.18
CA ASP A 58 -17.98 -20.40 14.04
C ASP A 58 -17.74 -19.66 12.72
N LEU A 59 -18.20 -18.40 12.62
CA LEU A 59 -17.95 -17.56 11.46
C LEU A 59 -16.45 -17.30 11.27
N TYR A 60 -15.74 -16.87 12.32
CA TYR A 60 -14.29 -16.62 12.24
C TYR A 60 -13.48 -17.90 12.10
N PHE A 61 -13.93 -18.99 12.75
CA PHE A 61 -13.34 -20.32 12.55
C PHE A 61 -13.40 -20.73 11.07
N ALA A 62 -14.60 -20.65 10.47
CA ALA A 62 -14.78 -21.01 9.06
C ALA A 62 -14.05 -20.07 8.10
N GLN A 63 -13.94 -18.78 8.43
CA GLN A 63 -13.09 -17.86 7.66
C GLN A 63 -11.63 -18.30 7.71
N GLY A 64 -11.09 -18.63 8.87
CA GLY A 64 -9.72 -19.12 9.03
C GLY A 64 -9.47 -20.41 8.24
N TYR A 65 -10.39 -21.37 8.33
CA TYR A 65 -10.35 -22.62 7.56
C TYR A 65 -10.35 -22.38 6.05
N THR A 66 -11.22 -21.47 5.58
CA THR A 66 -11.40 -21.17 4.15
C THR A 66 -10.20 -20.43 3.57
N VAL A 67 -9.70 -19.41 4.29
CA VAL A 67 -8.52 -18.63 3.85
C VAL A 67 -7.28 -19.52 3.82
N ALA A 68 -7.10 -20.40 4.82
CA ALA A 68 -6.01 -21.37 4.83
C ALA A 68 -6.11 -22.33 3.64
N GLY A 69 -7.32 -22.76 3.27
CA GLY A 69 -7.55 -23.60 2.09
C GLY A 69 -7.08 -22.98 0.78
N ASP A 70 -7.20 -21.66 0.66
CA ASP A 70 -6.84 -20.94 -0.55
C ASP A 70 -5.42 -20.31 -0.51
N ARG A 71 -4.88 -19.96 0.68
CA ARG A 71 -3.72 -19.05 0.79
C ARG A 71 -2.69 -19.46 1.88
N LEU A 72 -2.67 -20.70 2.36
CA LEU A 72 -1.87 -21.11 3.51
C LEU A 72 -0.39 -20.73 3.39
N TRP A 73 0.22 -20.94 2.21
CA TRP A 73 1.63 -20.61 2.04
C TRP A 73 1.89 -19.10 2.13
N GLN A 74 1.03 -18.29 1.53
CA GLN A 74 1.11 -16.81 1.64
C GLN A 74 0.99 -16.36 3.11
N MET A 75 0.05 -16.95 3.87
CA MET A 75 -0.10 -16.68 5.30
C MET A 75 1.19 -17.02 6.06
N ASP A 76 1.75 -18.22 5.82
CA ASP A 76 2.99 -18.67 6.46
C ASP A 76 4.17 -17.76 6.14
N MET A 77 4.31 -17.31 4.90
CA MET A 77 5.37 -16.39 4.50
C MET A 77 5.24 -15.02 5.16
N MET A 78 4.04 -14.43 5.21
CA MET A 78 3.82 -13.14 5.89
C MET A 78 4.23 -13.19 7.35
N ARG A 79 3.76 -14.21 8.11
CA ARG A 79 4.16 -14.32 9.53
C ARG A 79 5.66 -14.55 9.70
N ARG A 80 6.31 -15.34 8.81
CA ARG A 80 7.75 -15.60 8.88
C ARG A 80 8.56 -14.35 8.61
N VAL A 81 8.20 -13.57 7.62
CA VAL A 81 8.84 -12.28 7.35
C VAL A 81 8.78 -11.40 8.59
N ALA A 82 7.60 -11.18 9.15
CA ALA A 82 7.43 -10.28 10.28
C ALA A 82 8.02 -10.78 11.61
N ARG A 83 8.22 -12.10 11.73
CA ARG A 83 8.91 -12.70 12.88
C ARG A 83 10.42 -12.82 12.71
N GLY A 84 10.96 -12.53 11.51
CA GLY A 84 12.36 -12.77 11.16
C GLY A 84 12.69 -14.27 11.23
N GLU A 85 11.95 -15.08 10.48
CA GLU A 85 12.06 -16.55 10.43
C GLU A 85 12.18 -17.07 8.98
N THR A 86 12.51 -16.21 8.01
CA THR A 86 12.62 -16.61 6.61
C THR A 86 13.90 -17.36 6.29
N ALA A 87 14.98 -17.12 7.03
CA ALA A 87 16.24 -17.82 6.91
C ALA A 87 16.15 -19.33 7.25
N GLU A 88 15.11 -19.76 8.00
CA GLU A 88 14.81 -21.18 8.17
C GLU A 88 14.50 -21.90 6.85
N LEU A 89 14.07 -21.16 5.82
CA LEU A 89 13.69 -21.71 4.52
C LEU A 89 14.72 -21.42 3.44
N THR A 90 15.31 -20.23 3.45
CA THR A 90 16.14 -19.69 2.35
C THR A 90 17.62 -19.52 2.72
N GLY A 91 17.98 -19.85 3.96
CA GLY A 91 19.37 -19.80 4.45
C GLY A 91 19.91 -18.37 4.55
N GLN A 92 21.18 -18.22 4.25
CA GLN A 92 21.90 -16.93 4.35
C GLN A 92 21.29 -15.82 3.48
N ARG A 93 20.50 -16.19 2.46
CA ARG A 93 19.93 -15.23 1.50
C ARG A 93 19.03 -14.18 2.16
N THR A 94 18.28 -14.56 3.20
CA THR A 94 17.35 -13.65 3.90
C THR A 94 17.72 -13.40 5.36
N LEU A 95 18.95 -13.74 5.75
CA LEU A 95 19.40 -13.56 7.14
C LEU A 95 19.43 -12.08 7.56
N GLU A 96 19.80 -11.16 6.67
CA GLU A 96 19.84 -9.73 6.99
C GLU A 96 18.41 -9.15 7.13
N GLU A 97 17.46 -9.64 6.34
CA GLU A 97 16.05 -9.31 6.48
C GLU A 97 15.51 -9.77 7.85
N ASP A 98 15.81 -11.01 8.25
CA ASP A 98 15.42 -11.55 9.55
C ASP A 98 16.06 -10.78 10.71
N LYS A 99 17.36 -10.45 10.61
CA LYS A 99 18.05 -9.62 11.61
C LYS A 99 17.39 -8.26 11.77
N ARG A 100 16.95 -7.63 10.67
CA ARG A 100 16.22 -6.34 10.71
C ARG A 100 14.91 -6.47 11.48
N TRP A 101 14.07 -7.47 11.15
CA TRP A 101 12.79 -7.70 11.86
C TRP A 101 13.02 -8.02 13.34
N ARG A 102 14.03 -8.80 13.67
CA ARG A 102 14.40 -9.10 15.06
C ARG A 102 14.84 -7.84 15.81
N ARG A 103 15.62 -6.94 15.18
CA ARG A 103 15.97 -5.65 15.80
C ARG A 103 14.75 -4.80 16.11
N LEU A 104 13.77 -4.71 15.21
CA LEU A 104 12.53 -3.96 15.43
C LEU A 104 11.68 -4.53 16.59
N GLY A 105 11.79 -5.81 16.91
CA GLY A 105 11.17 -6.44 18.07
C GLY A 105 9.66 -6.67 17.95
N PHE A 106 9.09 -6.64 16.74
CA PHE A 106 7.63 -6.74 16.55
C PHE A 106 7.04 -8.06 17.04
N ALA A 107 7.77 -9.18 16.94
CA ALA A 107 7.33 -10.45 17.48
C ALA A 107 7.04 -10.36 19.00
N LYS A 108 7.92 -9.70 19.76
CA LYS A 108 7.73 -9.43 21.20
C LYS A 108 6.54 -8.48 21.41
N THR A 109 6.47 -7.39 20.64
CA THR A 109 5.39 -6.40 20.77
C THR A 109 4.00 -7.03 20.62
N VAL A 110 3.79 -7.94 19.65
CA VAL A 110 2.47 -8.58 19.46
C VAL A 110 2.14 -9.60 20.55
N GLU A 111 3.12 -10.30 21.10
CA GLU A 111 2.89 -11.19 22.25
C GLU A 111 2.43 -10.37 23.49
N GLU A 112 3.03 -9.22 23.73
CA GLU A 112 2.64 -8.30 24.79
C GLU A 112 1.27 -7.65 24.53
N SER A 113 0.89 -7.42 23.28
CA SER A 113 -0.35 -6.75 22.91
C SER A 113 -1.61 -7.55 23.20
N VAL A 114 -1.50 -8.88 23.36
CA VAL A 114 -2.63 -9.77 23.71
C VAL A 114 -3.32 -9.34 25.02
N ALA A 115 -2.57 -8.78 25.97
CA ALA A 115 -3.11 -8.28 27.24
C ALA A 115 -4.07 -7.08 27.09
N TYR A 116 -4.01 -6.37 25.96
CA TYR A 116 -4.81 -5.16 25.70
C TYR A 116 -5.99 -5.40 24.75
N LEU A 117 -6.18 -6.63 24.24
CA LEU A 117 -7.30 -6.97 23.38
C LEU A 117 -8.62 -7.03 24.16
N SER A 118 -9.71 -6.55 23.54
CA SER A 118 -11.05 -6.81 24.05
C SER A 118 -11.36 -8.33 24.05
N PRO A 119 -12.22 -8.82 24.95
CA PRO A 119 -12.60 -10.23 24.97
C PRO A 119 -13.11 -10.74 23.61
N ASP A 120 -13.98 -9.98 22.94
CA ASP A 120 -14.58 -10.36 21.67
C ASP A 120 -13.54 -10.46 20.55
N LEU A 121 -12.59 -9.51 20.47
CA LEU A 121 -11.52 -9.55 19.48
C LEU A 121 -10.56 -10.72 19.77
N ARG A 122 -10.29 -11.00 21.01
CA ARG A 122 -9.48 -12.17 21.40
C ARG A 122 -10.15 -13.46 20.96
N GLU A 123 -11.45 -13.65 21.27
CA GLU A 123 -12.22 -14.82 20.82
C GLU A 123 -12.23 -14.97 19.30
N ALA A 124 -12.38 -13.87 18.56
CA ALA A 124 -12.34 -13.88 17.10
C ALA A 124 -10.99 -14.35 16.56
N LEU A 125 -9.88 -13.88 17.14
CA LEU A 125 -8.52 -14.27 16.76
C LEU A 125 -8.23 -15.75 17.11
N GLU A 126 -8.69 -16.22 18.26
CA GLU A 126 -8.56 -17.60 18.68
C GLU A 126 -9.38 -18.55 17.79
N ALA A 127 -10.63 -18.20 17.50
CA ALA A 127 -11.49 -18.95 16.58
C ALA A 127 -10.90 -19.04 15.18
N TYR A 128 -10.42 -17.92 14.64
CA TYR A 128 -9.74 -17.86 13.33
C TYR A 128 -8.52 -18.78 13.31
N ALA A 129 -7.66 -18.69 14.34
CA ALA A 129 -6.47 -19.54 14.46
C ALA A 129 -6.84 -21.03 14.55
N ALA A 130 -7.89 -21.36 15.29
CA ALA A 130 -8.41 -22.73 15.39
C ALA A 130 -8.88 -23.25 14.01
N GLY A 131 -9.57 -22.41 13.23
CA GLY A 131 -9.99 -22.73 11.87
C GLY A 131 -8.83 -22.99 10.91
N VAL A 132 -7.79 -22.13 10.95
CA VAL A 132 -6.54 -22.35 10.18
C VAL A 132 -5.90 -23.68 10.56
N ASN A 133 -5.79 -23.98 11.85
CA ASN A 133 -5.18 -25.21 12.36
C ASN A 133 -6.01 -26.45 12.00
N ALA A 134 -7.33 -26.33 12.03
CA ALA A 134 -8.21 -27.40 11.58
C ALA A 134 -7.99 -27.74 10.11
N TYR A 135 -7.76 -26.73 9.24
CA TYR A 135 -7.38 -26.99 7.85
C TYR A 135 -5.99 -27.63 7.75
N ILE A 136 -5.00 -27.11 8.46
CA ILE A 136 -3.62 -27.67 8.49
C ILE A 136 -3.66 -29.17 8.86
N ALA A 137 -4.51 -29.56 9.80
CA ALA A 137 -4.66 -30.94 10.26
C ALA A 137 -5.23 -31.90 9.19
N THR A 138 -5.87 -31.37 8.13
CA THR A 138 -6.36 -32.19 7.00
C THR A 138 -5.27 -32.48 5.96
N LEU A 139 -4.12 -31.83 6.04
CA LEU A 139 -3.07 -31.92 5.04
C LEU A 139 -2.15 -33.13 5.27
N ASP A 140 -1.87 -33.83 4.20
CA ASP A 140 -0.82 -34.85 4.10
C ASP A 140 0.27 -34.42 3.08
N ASP A 141 1.26 -35.25 2.87
CA ASP A 141 2.36 -34.95 1.94
C ASP A 141 1.92 -34.77 0.47
N LYS A 142 0.70 -35.24 0.09
CA LYS A 142 0.16 -35.13 -1.26
C LYS A 142 -0.70 -33.86 -1.42
N THR A 143 -1.44 -33.50 -0.38
CA THR A 143 -2.37 -32.37 -0.36
C THR A 143 -1.74 -31.08 0.13
N LEU A 144 -0.54 -31.16 0.70
CA LEU A 144 0.24 -29.98 1.12
C LEU A 144 0.46 -29.04 -0.08
N PRO A 145 0.24 -27.71 0.02
CA PRO A 145 0.52 -26.77 -1.06
C PRO A 145 1.92 -26.93 -1.63
N ILE A 146 2.05 -26.69 -2.94
CA ILE A 146 3.25 -27.06 -3.70
C ILE A 146 4.51 -26.38 -3.18
N GLU A 147 4.41 -25.15 -2.68
CA GLU A 147 5.52 -24.37 -2.15
C GLU A 147 6.16 -25.03 -0.92
N PHE A 148 5.35 -25.60 -0.02
CA PHE A 148 5.85 -26.34 1.15
C PHE A 148 6.63 -27.58 0.71
N ARG A 149 6.15 -28.27 -0.33
CA ARG A 149 6.81 -29.45 -0.89
C ARG A 149 8.12 -29.10 -1.58
N ILE A 150 8.15 -27.99 -2.35
CA ILE A 150 9.34 -27.47 -3.01
C ILE A 150 10.41 -27.09 -1.98
N LEU A 151 10.01 -26.35 -0.96
CA LEU A 151 10.89 -25.86 0.10
C LEU A 151 11.14 -26.88 1.20
N GLN A 152 10.52 -28.09 1.12
CA GLN A 152 10.71 -29.22 2.03
C GLN A 152 10.49 -28.87 3.50
N TYR A 153 9.34 -28.25 3.81
CA TYR A 153 8.95 -27.97 5.20
C TYR A 153 7.43 -28.11 5.37
N LYS A 154 6.97 -28.13 6.63
CA LYS A 154 5.53 -28.17 6.98
C LYS A 154 5.13 -26.88 7.70
N PRO A 155 3.87 -26.41 7.51
CA PRO A 155 3.41 -25.22 8.21
C PRO A 155 3.38 -25.49 9.71
N LYS A 156 3.88 -24.54 10.52
CA LYS A 156 3.70 -24.53 11.97
C LYS A 156 2.25 -24.16 12.30
N PRO A 157 1.69 -24.59 13.42
CA PRO A 157 0.37 -24.13 13.88
C PRO A 157 0.26 -22.61 13.88
N TRP A 158 -0.92 -22.10 13.47
CA TRP A 158 -1.23 -20.68 13.49
C TRP A 158 -1.61 -20.24 14.89
N ARG A 159 -1.08 -19.14 15.37
CA ARG A 159 -1.39 -18.54 16.67
C ARG A 159 -2.19 -17.24 16.48
N PRO A 160 -3.01 -16.81 17.45
CA PRO A 160 -3.68 -15.50 17.41
C PRO A 160 -2.72 -14.34 17.12
N THR A 161 -1.49 -14.39 17.69
CA THR A 161 -0.44 -13.38 17.47
C THR A 161 0.15 -13.40 16.05
N ASP A 162 -0.05 -14.49 15.29
CA ASP A 162 0.34 -14.53 13.86
C ASP A 162 -0.61 -13.69 12.99
N SER A 163 -1.87 -13.51 13.41
CA SER A 163 -2.78 -12.53 12.79
C SER A 163 -2.40 -11.10 13.17
N LEU A 164 -2.06 -10.84 14.44
CA LEU A 164 -1.69 -9.50 14.90
C LEU A 164 -0.41 -8.97 14.26
N ILE A 165 0.56 -9.84 13.98
CA ILE A 165 1.85 -9.41 13.44
C ILE A 165 1.74 -8.88 11.99
N ILE A 166 0.68 -9.25 11.27
CA ILE A 166 0.39 -8.69 9.94
C ILE A 166 0.16 -7.17 10.02
N GLY A 167 -0.43 -6.66 11.11
CA GLY A 167 -0.52 -5.22 11.36
C GLY A 167 0.84 -4.53 11.48
N LYS A 168 1.87 -5.23 12.00
CA LYS A 168 3.24 -4.69 12.07
C LYS A 168 3.92 -4.65 10.70
N ILE A 169 3.56 -5.55 9.80
CA ILE A 169 3.98 -5.46 8.38
C ILE A 169 3.38 -4.19 7.75
N LEU A 170 2.10 -3.92 7.98
CA LEU A 170 1.45 -2.69 7.50
C LEU A 170 2.11 -1.43 8.06
N ALA A 171 2.44 -1.43 9.36
CA ALA A 171 3.14 -0.32 9.97
C ALA A 171 4.50 -0.08 9.29
N ASP A 172 5.28 -1.12 9.04
CA ASP A 172 6.57 -1.02 8.34
C ASP A 172 6.40 -0.55 6.88
N ALA A 173 5.39 -1.04 6.18
CA ALA A 173 5.12 -0.65 4.80
C ALA A 173 4.68 0.82 4.66
N LEU A 174 3.86 1.33 5.59
CA LEU A 174 3.11 2.56 5.40
C LEU A 174 3.52 3.72 6.34
N SER A 175 4.42 3.49 7.31
CA SER A 175 4.83 4.52 8.28
C SER A 175 6.33 4.54 8.59
N SER A 176 7.16 3.93 7.75
CA SER A 176 8.62 3.93 7.93
C SER A 176 9.24 5.14 7.24
N THR A 177 9.46 6.23 8.00
CA THR A 177 9.93 7.54 7.50
C THR A 177 11.31 7.95 8.03
N TRP A 178 11.87 7.24 9.01
CA TRP A 178 13.10 7.62 9.72
C TRP A 178 14.30 7.94 8.81
N ARG A 179 14.38 7.32 7.62
CA ARG A 179 15.44 7.62 6.64
C ARG A 179 15.34 9.05 6.11
N LEU A 180 14.13 9.58 5.98
CA LEU A 180 13.89 10.94 5.52
C LEU A 180 14.44 11.97 6.49
N ASP A 181 14.50 11.68 7.80
CA ASP A 181 15.05 12.60 8.81
C ASP A 181 16.56 12.76 8.62
N LEU A 182 17.27 11.66 8.34
CA LEU A 182 18.71 11.69 8.02
C LEU A 182 18.96 12.47 6.72
N LEU A 183 18.16 12.21 5.70
CA LEU A 183 18.27 12.91 4.41
C LEU A 183 17.99 14.40 4.58
N LYS A 184 16.91 14.79 5.29
CA LYS A 184 16.59 16.21 5.57
C LYS A 184 17.72 16.90 6.34
N ALA A 185 18.29 16.24 7.36
CA ALA A 185 19.42 16.78 8.12
C ALA A 185 20.65 17.04 7.22
N GLN A 186 20.95 16.11 6.31
CA GLN A 186 22.04 16.29 5.36
C GLN A 186 21.75 17.40 4.34
N LEU A 187 20.56 17.42 3.74
CA LEU A 187 20.17 18.46 2.78
C LEU A 187 20.21 19.85 3.41
N GLN A 188 19.74 19.98 4.65
CA GLN A 188 19.81 21.24 5.39
C GLN A 188 21.24 21.72 5.62
N ALA A 189 22.17 20.79 5.84
CA ALA A 189 23.56 21.11 6.10
C ALA A 189 24.41 21.36 4.85
N SER A 190 24.02 20.83 3.70
CA SER A 190 24.86 20.79 2.48
C SER A 190 24.31 21.63 1.33
N LEU A 191 23.01 21.86 1.23
CA LEU A 191 22.44 22.67 0.16
C LEU A 191 22.54 24.17 0.46
N PRO A 192 22.70 25.00 -0.60
CA PRO A 192 22.44 26.42 -0.49
C PRO A 192 21.03 26.67 0.07
N LYS A 193 20.92 27.61 1.02
CA LYS A 193 19.65 27.89 1.72
C LYS A 193 18.45 28.04 0.76
N ALA A 194 18.64 28.75 -0.35
CA ALA A 194 17.55 28.95 -1.32
C ALA A 194 17.05 27.63 -1.95
N LYS A 195 17.97 26.69 -2.28
CA LYS A 195 17.59 25.36 -2.79
C LYS A 195 16.89 24.52 -1.71
N PHE A 196 17.42 24.58 -0.47
CA PHE A 196 16.78 23.86 0.64
C PHE A 196 15.39 24.39 0.95
N ASP A 197 15.21 25.73 1.01
CA ASP A 197 13.92 26.35 1.29
C ASP A 197 12.86 25.95 0.23
N GLU A 198 13.23 25.84 -1.05
CA GLU A 198 12.32 25.38 -2.10
C GLU A 198 11.97 23.89 -2.00
N LEU A 199 12.93 23.04 -1.63
CA LEU A 199 12.68 21.60 -1.40
C LEU A 199 11.83 21.37 -0.16
N ALA A 200 11.97 22.20 0.87
CA ALA A 200 11.23 22.12 2.12
C ALA A 200 9.83 22.76 2.05
N ASP A 201 9.52 23.53 0.99
CA ASP A 201 8.18 24.11 0.81
C ASP A 201 7.18 23.01 0.51
N VAL A 202 6.22 22.81 1.40
CA VAL A 202 5.20 21.78 1.31
C VAL A 202 4.07 22.10 0.32
N ARG A 203 4.00 23.35 -0.18
CA ARG A 203 2.89 23.84 -1.01
C ARG A 203 3.13 23.57 -2.48
N ASN A 204 2.03 23.25 -3.18
CA ASN A 204 2.01 23.09 -4.62
C ASN A 204 0.72 23.72 -5.18
N GLU A 205 0.78 24.34 -6.35
CA GLU A 205 -0.39 24.95 -7.01
C GLU A 205 -1.49 23.94 -7.37
N TYR A 206 -1.15 22.64 -7.44
CA TYR A 206 -2.08 21.55 -7.71
C TYR A 206 -2.64 20.90 -6.43
N ASP A 207 -2.29 21.42 -5.25
CA ASP A 207 -2.78 20.86 -3.99
C ASP A 207 -4.30 20.81 -3.91
N VAL A 208 -4.80 19.73 -3.34
CA VAL A 208 -6.21 19.52 -2.98
C VAL A 208 -6.28 19.44 -1.46
N ILE A 209 -6.50 20.57 -0.81
CA ILE A 209 -6.59 20.69 0.64
C ILE A 209 -8.02 20.40 1.08
N LEU A 210 -8.17 19.49 2.03
CA LEU A 210 -9.47 19.11 2.59
C LEU A 210 -9.79 19.87 3.88
N PHE A 211 -8.77 20.24 4.67
CA PHE A 211 -8.95 20.85 5.98
C PHE A 211 -8.05 22.09 6.15
N GLY A 212 -8.64 23.19 6.63
CA GLY A 212 -7.90 24.44 6.79
C GLY A 212 -7.54 25.10 5.46
N LYS A 213 -6.53 25.96 5.48
CA LYS A 213 -6.04 26.72 4.31
C LYS A 213 -4.55 27.01 4.42
N ASP A 214 -3.92 27.27 3.31
CA ASP A 214 -2.56 27.79 3.31
C ASP A 214 -2.51 29.26 3.73
N VAL A 215 -1.65 29.55 4.68
CA VAL A 215 -1.33 30.94 5.01
C VAL A 215 -0.18 31.43 4.10
N PRO A 216 -0.18 32.72 3.68
CA PRO A 216 0.93 33.26 2.93
C PRO A 216 2.25 33.07 3.67
N LEU A 217 3.31 32.73 2.95
CA LEU A 217 4.65 32.75 3.53
C LEU A 217 4.93 34.17 3.98
N GLN A 218 5.10 34.39 5.28
CA GLN A 218 5.83 35.54 5.74
C GLN A 218 7.24 35.41 5.15
N LYS A 219 7.66 36.35 4.28
CA LYS A 219 9.04 36.35 3.78
C LYS A 219 9.94 36.30 5.02
N PRO A 220 10.78 35.24 5.17
CA PRO A 220 11.67 35.20 6.30
C PRO A 220 12.48 36.48 6.28
N PRO A 221 12.73 37.12 7.44
CA PRO A 221 13.63 38.26 7.48
C PRO A 221 14.90 37.83 6.79
N ARG A 222 15.40 38.61 5.82
CA ARG A 222 16.63 38.33 5.11
C ARG A 222 17.73 38.13 6.16
N SER A 223 17.98 36.88 6.53
CA SER A 223 19.08 36.56 7.43
C SER A 223 20.37 36.83 6.67
N LYS A 224 21.08 37.85 7.08
CA LYS A 224 22.44 38.16 6.65
C LYS A 224 23.38 37.18 7.38
N GLY A 225 23.41 35.91 6.99
CA GLY A 225 24.34 34.92 7.50
C GLY A 225 24.99 34.18 6.34
N THR A 226 26.31 33.99 6.45
CA THR A 226 27.06 33.12 5.53
C THR A 226 26.70 31.65 5.78
N PHE A 227 26.90 30.78 4.80
CA PHE A 227 26.71 29.32 4.92
C PHE A 227 27.43 28.72 6.15
N ALA A 228 28.64 29.21 6.45
CA ALA A 228 29.41 28.81 7.63
C ALA A 228 28.70 29.17 8.96
N GLU A 229 28.05 30.32 9.04
CA GLU A 229 27.31 30.76 10.25
C GLU A 229 26.03 29.94 10.44
N LEU A 230 25.38 29.50 9.36
CA LEU A 230 24.21 28.60 9.42
C LEU A 230 24.61 27.18 9.84
N GLN A 231 25.74 26.65 9.34
CA GLN A 231 26.34 25.41 9.83
C GLN A 231 26.72 25.49 11.31
N GLN A 232 27.31 26.63 11.73
CA GLN A 232 27.67 26.85 13.12
C GLN A 232 26.42 26.94 14.01
N LEU A 233 25.34 27.53 13.51
CA LEU A 233 24.07 27.63 14.22
C LEU A 233 23.38 26.23 14.31
N ALA A 234 23.44 25.42 13.27
CA ALA A 234 22.95 24.03 13.30
C ALA A 234 23.74 23.20 14.32
N ARG A 235 25.06 23.31 14.32
CA ARG A 235 25.96 22.67 15.31
C ARG A 235 25.70 23.18 16.73
N SER A 236 25.46 24.48 16.90
CA SER A 236 25.17 25.06 18.23
C SER A 236 23.80 24.66 18.79
N LYS A 237 22.87 24.21 17.91
CA LYS A 237 21.56 23.63 18.27
C LYS A 237 21.60 22.12 18.44
N GLY A 238 22.76 21.47 18.43
CA GLY A 238 22.90 20.02 18.64
C GLY A 238 22.43 19.15 17.47
N ILE A 239 22.17 19.73 16.29
CA ILE A 239 21.79 18.96 15.10
C ILE A 239 23.03 18.23 14.59
N SER A 240 23.10 16.92 14.77
CA SER A 240 24.16 16.09 14.23
C SER A 240 23.95 15.87 12.75
N VAL A 241 24.84 16.41 11.91
CA VAL A 241 24.83 16.13 10.47
C VAL A 241 25.25 14.67 10.25
N PRO A 242 24.43 13.85 9.57
CA PRO A 242 24.80 12.49 9.21
C PRO A 242 26.05 12.49 8.32
N THR A 243 26.93 11.53 8.52
CA THR A 243 28.07 11.29 7.63
C THR A 243 27.62 10.43 6.44
N ASP A 244 28.42 10.41 5.37
CA ASP A 244 28.13 9.59 4.19
C ASP A 244 28.00 8.09 4.55
N ASP A 245 28.78 7.60 5.51
CA ASP A 245 28.69 6.22 6.00
C ASP A 245 27.32 5.93 6.66
N ILE A 246 26.79 6.88 7.44
CA ILE A 246 25.46 6.77 8.06
C ILE A 246 24.35 6.72 6.98
N LEU A 247 24.47 7.56 5.97
CA LEU A 247 23.50 7.57 4.86
C LEU A 247 23.58 6.29 4.04
N ALA A 248 24.77 5.79 3.75
CA ALA A 248 24.96 4.51 3.08
C ALA A 248 24.40 3.33 3.90
N ALA A 249 24.55 3.37 5.23
CA ALA A 249 23.95 2.39 6.13
C ALA A 249 22.41 2.47 6.11
N ALA A 250 21.86 3.69 6.12
CA ALA A 250 20.42 3.91 6.03
C ALA A 250 19.84 3.38 4.71
N GLU A 251 20.51 3.64 3.59
CA GLU A 251 20.12 3.14 2.27
C GLU A 251 20.18 1.62 2.18
N ARG A 252 21.24 0.98 2.74
CA ARG A 252 21.32 -0.48 2.85
C ARG A 252 20.14 -1.07 3.63
N LEU A 253 19.79 -0.47 4.76
CA LEU A 253 18.67 -0.93 5.59
C LEU A 253 17.32 -0.75 4.90
N ASP A 254 17.13 0.33 4.15
CA ASP A 254 15.92 0.55 3.37
C ASP A 254 15.82 -0.46 2.21
N GLY A 255 16.92 -0.74 1.52
CA GLY A 255 16.96 -1.81 0.50
C GLY A 255 16.64 -3.21 1.07
N ILE A 256 17.05 -3.50 2.31
CA ILE A 256 16.67 -4.74 3.03
C ILE A 256 15.16 -4.74 3.30
N ARG A 257 14.61 -3.62 3.78
CA ARG A 257 13.17 -3.43 4.02
C ARG A 257 12.37 -3.65 2.73
N GLU A 258 12.76 -2.98 1.66
CA GLU A 258 12.12 -3.08 0.34
C GLU A 258 12.04 -4.53 -0.14
N ARG A 259 13.15 -5.25 -0.16
CA ARG A 259 13.18 -6.67 -0.57
C ARG A 259 12.27 -7.52 0.29
N SER A 260 12.33 -7.33 1.60
CA SER A 260 11.51 -8.08 2.56
C SER A 260 10.02 -7.86 2.31
N LEU A 261 9.56 -6.61 2.24
CA LEU A 261 8.16 -6.25 2.05
C LEU A 261 7.65 -6.58 0.64
N SER A 262 8.47 -6.37 -0.40
CA SER A 262 8.12 -6.71 -1.79
C SER A 262 7.88 -8.20 -1.97
N SER A 263 8.63 -9.04 -1.26
CA SER A 263 8.50 -10.50 -1.33
C SER A 263 7.13 -11.03 -0.91
N ILE A 264 6.40 -10.26 -0.13
CA ILE A 264 5.06 -10.58 0.40
C ILE A 264 3.96 -9.58 -0.03
N GLY A 265 4.28 -8.64 -0.95
CA GLY A 265 3.31 -7.73 -1.55
C GLY A 265 2.95 -6.49 -0.73
N PHE A 266 3.68 -6.19 0.33
CA PHE A 266 3.37 -5.06 1.22
C PHE A 266 4.18 -3.78 0.93
N PHE A 267 5.24 -3.85 0.13
CA PHE A 267 6.02 -2.65 -0.15
C PHE A 267 5.18 -1.57 -0.85
N ALA A 268 5.32 -0.34 -0.41
CA ALA A 268 4.74 0.84 -1.04
C ALA A 268 5.86 1.85 -1.30
N GLU A 269 5.96 2.36 -2.52
CA GLU A 269 6.93 3.41 -2.86
C GLU A 269 6.54 4.73 -2.18
N ASP A 270 7.51 5.38 -1.54
CA ASP A 270 7.49 6.78 -1.07
C ASP A 270 6.13 7.29 -0.54
N LEU A 271 5.48 6.57 0.37
CA LEU A 271 4.18 6.92 0.97
C LEU A 271 2.99 6.99 -0.03
N ALA A 272 3.23 6.77 -1.30
CA ALA A 272 2.24 6.91 -2.38
C ALA A 272 1.50 5.59 -2.60
N ALA A 273 0.53 5.30 -1.75
CA ALA A 273 0.03 3.95 -1.71
C ALA A 273 -1.49 3.78 -1.86
N SER A 274 -2.28 4.75 -2.37
CA SER A 274 -3.73 4.50 -2.54
C SER A 274 -4.48 5.67 -3.15
N ASN A 275 -5.71 5.41 -3.68
CA ASN A 275 -6.73 6.45 -3.86
C ASN A 275 -8.00 6.05 -3.11
N ASN A 276 -8.74 7.04 -2.61
CA ASN A 276 -10.13 6.86 -2.26
C ASN A 276 -10.94 8.15 -2.46
N TRP A 277 -12.24 8.00 -2.65
CA TRP A 277 -13.17 9.11 -2.68
C TRP A 277 -14.59 8.66 -2.35
N VAL A 278 -15.40 9.62 -1.96
CA VAL A 278 -16.82 9.42 -1.76
C VAL A 278 -17.60 10.54 -2.46
N ILE A 279 -18.74 10.19 -3.02
CA ILE A 279 -19.66 11.07 -3.72
C ILE A 279 -21.02 10.96 -3.03
N SER A 280 -21.62 12.08 -2.65
CA SER A 280 -22.95 12.11 -2.02
C SER A 280 -24.05 11.80 -3.03
N GLY A 281 -25.20 11.31 -2.57
CA GLY A 281 -26.36 11.08 -3.41
C GLY A 281 -26.86 12.31 -4.18
N LYS A 282 -26.55 13.52 -3.72
CA LYS A 282 -26.89 14.75 -4.45
C LYS A 282 -26.16 14.89 -5.79
N ARG A 283 -25.02 14.19 -5.95
CA ARG A 283 -24.18 14.21 -7.14
C ARG A 283 -24.14 12.89 -7.90
N SER A 284 -24.87 11.88 -7.46
CA SER A 284 -25.03 10.61 -8.16
C SER A 284 -26.29 10.60 -9.01
N ALA A 285 -26.33 9.74 -10.01
CA ALA A 285 -27.45 9.63 -10.94
C ALA A 285 -28.70 9.01 -10.30
N ASP A 286 -28.50 8.09 -9.34
CA ASP A 286 -29.57 7.36 -8.65
C ASP A 286 -29.94 7.94 -7.27
N GLY A 287 -29.30 9.06 -6.89
CA GLY A 287 -29.56 9.72 -5.60
C GLY A 287 -28.91 9.04 -4.40
N LYS A 288 -28.04 8.01 -4.59
CA LYS A 288 -27.36 7.26 -3.53
C LYS A 288 -25.86 7.55 -3.53
N PRO A 289 -25.18 7.49 -2.38
CA PRO A 289 -23.74 7.70 -2.34
C PRO A 289 -22.97 6.62 -3.10
N ILE A 290 -21.77 6.97 -3.58
CA ILE A 290 -20.82 6.03 -4.14
C ILE A 290 -19.47 6.23 -3.44
N LEU A 291 -18.84 5.13 -3.00
CA LEU A 291 -17.51 5.13 -2.43
C LEU A 291 -16.59 4.31 -3.30
N ALA A 292 -15.43 4.87 -3.65
CA ALA A 292 -14.38 4.13 -4.36
C ALA A 292 -13.09 4.09 -3.56
N ASN A 293 -12.36 2.95 -3.66
CA ASN A 293 -11.06 2.78 -3.04
C ASN A 293 -10.19 1.80 -3.85
N ASP A 294 -8.95 2.17 -4.09
CA ASP A 294 -7.93 1.35 -4.73
C ASP A 294 -6.57 1.57 -4.04
N PRO A 295 -6.20 0.71 -3.06
CA PRO A 295 -4.88 0.69 -2.46
C PRO A 295 -3.80 0.30 -3.47
N HIS A 296 -2.63 0.96 -3.39
CA HIS A 296 -1.49 0.68 -4.27
C HIS A 296 -0.35 0.08 -3.46
N LEU A 297 -0.14 -1.22 -3.61
CA LEU A 297 0.86 -2.01 -2.92
C LEU A 297 1.68 -2.84 -3.92
N ALA A 298 2.80 -3.40 -3.48
CA ALA A 298 3.68 -4.15 -4.38
C ALA A 298 2.95 -5.29 -5.10
N PRO A 299 3.17 -5.43 -6.41
CA PRO A 299 2.53 -6.49 -7.20
C PRO A 299 3.14 -7.86 -6.87
N THR A 300 2.30 -8.79 -6.38
CA THR A 300 2.68 -10.18 -6.09
C THR A 300 1.66 -11.17 -6.58
N ALA A 301 2.07 -12.43 -6.68
CA ALA A 301 1.23 -13.59 -6.88
C ALA A 301 1.47 -14.60 -5.73
N PRO A 302 0.43 -14.99 -5.00
CA PRO A 302 -0.93 -14.45 -5.02
C PRO A 302 -0.97 -12.97 -4.63
N GLY A 303 -2.02 -12.25 -5.10
CA GLY A 303 -2.25 -10.86 -4.67
C GLY A 303 -2.46 -10.76 -3.15
N ILE A 304 -2.15 -9.59 -2.59
CA ILE A 304 -2.18 -9.37 -1.13
C ILE A 304 -3.59 -9.46 -0.52
N TRP A 305 -4.61 -9.17 -1.28
CA TRP A 305 -5.99 -9.15 -0.82
C TRP A 305 -6.72 -10.47 -1.06
N TYR A 306 -7.62 -10.79 -0.15
CA TYR A 306 -8.54 -11.92 -0.22
C TYR A 306 -9.98 -11.43 -0.02
N LEU A 307 -10.87 -11.68 -0.98
CA LEU A 307 -12.28 -11.32 -0.89
C LEU A 307 -13.01 -12.25 0.08
N SER A 308 -13.85 -11.69 0.95
CA SER A 308 -14.64 -12.40 1.94
C SER A 308 -16.00 -11.76 2.12
N HIS A 309 -17.07 -12.58 2.11
CA HIS A 309 -18.40 -12.20 2.58
C HIS A 309 -18.74 -13.04 3.81
N LEU A 310 -19.05 -12.37 4.91
CA LEU A 310 -19.27 -12.99 6.23
C LEU A 310 -20.66 -12.63 6.73
N GLU A 311 -21.42 -13.63 7.16
CA GLU A 311 -22.75 -13.45 7.73
C GLU A 311 -22.93 -14.25 9.03
N SER A 312 -23.37 -13.54 10.08
CA SER A 312 -23.84 -14.10 11.37
C SER A 312 -25.06 -13.31 11.84
N PRO A 313 -25.70 -13.68 12.95
CA PRO A 313 -26.78 -12.87 13.54
C PRO A 313 -26.35 -11.47 13.98
N THR A 314 -25.07 -11.22 14.19
CA THR A 314 -24.53 -9.94 14.67
C THR A 314 -24.01 -9.03 13.56
N MET A 315 -23.70 -9.57 12.38
CA MET A 315 -23.14 -8.80 11.26
C MET A 315 -23.34 -9.50 9.91
N ARG A 316 -23.43 -8.68 8.86
CA ARG A 316 -23.20 -9.06 7.47
C ARG A 316 -22.22 -8.06 6.86
N VAL A 317 -21.08 -8.54 6.39
CA VAL A 317 -19.99 -7.69 5.90
C VAL A 317 -19.33 -8.33 4.68
N ALA A 318 -18.97 -7.51 3.69
CA ALA A 318 -18.29 -7.95 2.47
C ALA A 318 -17.16 -7.01 2.09
N GLY A 319 -16.05 -7.57 1.58
CA GLY A 319 -14.90 -6.81 1.16
C GLY A 319 -13.63 -7.64 1.13
N VAL A 320 -12.50 -6.98 1.33
CA VAL A 320 -11.18 -7.65 1.36
C VAL A 320 -10.59 -7.71 2.75
N THR A 321 -9.82 -8.75 2.98
CA THR A 321 -8.94 -8.91 4.13
C THR A 321 -7.53 -9.33 3.68
N PHE A 322 -6.57 -9.24 4.58
CA PHE A 322 -5.27 -9.88 4.39
C PHE A 322 -5.39 -11.36 4.75
N PRO A 323 -4.85 -12.30 3.95
CA PRO A 323 -4.76 -13.70 4.37
C PRO A 323 -4.09 -13.82 5.74
N GLY A 324 -4.79 -14.37 6.72
CA GLY A 324 -4.35 -14.45 8.10
C GLY A 324 -5.04 -13.46 9.07
N VAL A 325 -5.89 -12.56 8.57
CA VAL A 325 -6.60 -11.57 9.38
C VAL A 325 -8.11 -11.84 9.38
N PRO A 326 -8.75 -11.99 10.56
CA PRO A 326 -10.20 -12.17 10.64
C PRO A 326 -11.00 -10.91 10.30
N GLY A 327 -12.20 -11.09 9.78
CA GLY A 327 -13.11 -10.03 9.39
C GLY A 327 -12.81 -9.44 8.02
N VAL A 328 -13.25 -8.20 7.80
CA VAL A 328 -13.05 -7.40 6.58
C VAL A 328 -12.29 -6.14 6.92
N VAL A 329 -11.19 -5.87 6.21
CA VAL A 329 -10.35 -4.69 6.41
C VAL A 329 -10.90 -3.49 5.63
N LEU A 330 -11.22 -3.66 4.34
CA LEU A 330 -11.81 -2.62 3.49
C LEU A 330 -13.05 -3.19 2.78
N GLY A 331 -14.16 -2.45 2.78
CA GLY A 331 -15.40 -2.92 2.19
C GLY A 331 -16.64 -2.22 2.71
N HIS A 332 -17.70 -2.99 2.96
CA HIS A 332 -18.97 -2.48 3.48
C HIS A 332 -19.69 -3.54 4.31
N ASN A 333 -20.59 -3.07 5.17
CA ASN A 333 -21.61 -3.89 5.81
C ASN A 333 -23.02 -3.52 5.29
N GLU A 334 -24.07 -3.85 6.00
CA GLU A 334 -25.47 -3.51 5.62
C GLU A 334 -25.77 -2.00 5.67
N HIS A 335 -24.97 -1.23 6.40
CA HIS A 335 -25.27 0.16 6.76
C HIS A 335 -24.28 1.17 6.18
N ILE A 336 -22.98 0.83 6.19
CA ILE A 336 -21.89 1.73 5.82
C ILE A 336 -20.89 1.06 4.87
N ALA A 337 -20.23 1.87 4.06
CA ALA A 337 -19.00 1.51 3.34
C ALA A 337 -17.83 2.32 3.86
N TRP A 338 -16.62 1.74 3.82
CA TRP A 338 -15.37 2.41 4.18
C TRP A 338 -14.23 2.01 3.27
N GLY A 339 -13.30 2.95 3.11
CA GLY A 339 -12.05 2.78 2.37
C GLY A 339 -10.94 3.56 3.06
N ALA A 340 -9.69 3.24 2.78
CA ALA A 340 -8.54 3.87 3.42
C ALA A 340 -7.43 4.24 2.43
N THR A 341 -6.74 5.36 2.71
CA THR A 341 -5.48 5.75 2.07
C THR A 341 -4.47 6.21 3.11
N ASN A 342 -3.17 5.97 2.86
CA ASN A 342 -2.13 6.41 3.79
C ASN A 342 -2.09 7.95 3.91
N VAL A 343 -1.84 8.46 5.13
CA VAL A 343 -1.68 9.90 5.41
C VAL A 343 -0.21 10.31 5.41
N GLY A 344 0.68 9.46 5.95
CA GLY A 344 2.11 9.72 6.04
C GLY A 344 2.55 10.74 7.11
N PRO A 345 1.91 10.84 8.30
CA PRO A 345 2.45 11.67 9.37
C PRO A 345 3.73 11.07 9.91
N ASP A 346 4.55 11.92 10.52
CA ASP A 346 5.76 11.49 11.17
C ASP A 346 5.46 10.82 12.53
N VAL A 347 5.62 9.50 12.57
CA VAL A 347 5.36 8.63 13.73
C VAL A 347 6.59 7.85 14.20
N GLN A 348 7.75 8.24 13.68
CA GLN A 348 9.06 7.70 14.01
C GLN A 348 10.02 8.82 14.39
N ASP A 349 10.91 8.57 15.35
CA ASP A 349 12.00 9.48 15.67
C ASP A 349 13.31 8.72 15.79
N LEU A 350 14.37 9.28 15.21
CA LEU A 350 15.74 8.83 15.41
C LEU A 350 16.40 9.60 16.55
N TYR A 351 17.14 8.87 17.39
CA TYR A 351 17.92 9.43 18.48
C TYR A 351 19.39 9.06 18.32
N LEU A 352 20.27 10.06 18.16
CA LEU A 352 21.71 9.83 18.22
C LEU A 352 22.11 9.61 19.68
N GLU A 353 22.51 8.37 19.98
CA GLU A 353 22.85 7.95 21.33
C GLU A 353 24.36 8.12 21.62
N THR A 354 24.67 8.58 22.80
CA THR A 354 26.05 8.73 23.29
C THR A 354 26.36 7.62 24.28
N PHE A 355 27.39 6.82 23.98
CA PHE A 355 27.85 5.75 24.84
C PHE A 355 29.23 6.09 25.44
N ASN A 356 29.46 5.68 26.67
CA ASN A 356 30.80 5.74 27.29
C ASN A 356 31.61 4.47 27.03
N THR A 357 32.84 4.42 27.52
CA THR A 357 33.73 3.27 27.40
C THR A 357 33.27 2.04 28.17
N GLU A 358 32.36 2.19 29.13
CA GLU A 358 31.72 1.09 29.90
C GLU A 358 30.46 0.57 29.20
N GLY A 359 30.11 1.08 28.02
CA GLY A 359 28.91 0.68 27.29
C GLY A 359 27.60 1.26 27.85
N LYS A 360 27.65 2.24 28.78
CA LYS A 360 26.47 2.94 29.29
C LYS A 360 26.07 4.05 28.34
N VAL A 361 24.75 4.26 28.16
CA VAL A 361 24.17 5.34 27.36
C VAL A 361 23.91 6.58 28.21
N LYS A 362 24.18 7.74 27.65
CA LYS A 362 23.93 9.03 28.31
C LYS A 362 22.43 9.37 28.21
N THR A 363 21.81 9.62 29.35
CA THR A 363 20.43 10.09 29.46
C THR A 363 20.39 11.44 30.18
N PRO A 364 19.25 12.16 30.20
CA PRO A 364 19.11 13.37 31.03
C PRO A 364 19.36 13.15 32.52
N ALA A 365 19.15 11.91 33.01
CA ALA A 365 19.39 11.53 34.41
C ALA A 365 20.84 11.10 34.70
N GLY A 366 21.67 10.91 33.66
CA GLY A 366 23.04 10.46 33.81
C GLY A 366 23.40 9.29 32.89
N TRP A 367 24.36 8.46 33.29
CA TRP A 367 24.79 7.29 32.55
C TRP A 367 24.02 6.04 33.00
N GLU A 368 23.29 5.38 32.09
CA GLU A 368 22.46 4.21 32.37
C GLU A 368 22.92 3.02 31.51
N ALA A 369 22.80 1.81 32.03
CA ALA A 369 23.04 0.60 31.27
C ALA A 369 21.86 0.39 30.28
N PRO A 370 22.11 0.21 28.95
CA PRO A 370 21.06 -0.14 28.02
C PRO A 370 20.56 -1.57 28.32
N LYS A 371 19.35 -1.87 27.86
CA LYS A 371 18.87 -3.26 27.81
C LYS A 371 19.51 -3.97 26.63
N VAL A 372 19.91 -5.22 26.82
CA VAL A 372 20.40 -6.06 25.73
C VAL A 372 19.45 -7.24 25.57
N ARG A 373 18.92 -7.41 24.37
CA ARG A 373 18.04 -8.52 24.03
C ARG A 373 18.78 -9.46 23.08
N THR A 374 18.91 -10.72 23.46
CA THR A 374 19.51 -11.75 22.62
C THR A 374 18.43 -12.40 21.75
N GLU A 375 18.65 -12.42 20.43
CA GLU A 375 17.77 -13.04 19.46
C GLU A 375 18.50 -14.18 18.74
N THR A 376 17.80 -15.30 18.58
CA THR A 376 18.30 -16.45 17.83
C THR A 376 17.51 -16.63 16.55
N ILE A 377 18.22 -16.72 15.43
CA ILE A 377 17.69 -16.94 14.10
C ILE A 377 18.19 -18.30 13.61
N ASN A 378 17.27 -19.20 13.31
CA ASN A 378 17.60 -20.47 12.70
C ASN A 378 17.85 -20.29 11.20
N VAL A 379 19.03 -20.66 10.73
CA VAL A 379 19.46 -20.47 9.34
C VAL A 379 19.63 -21.82 8.67
N ARG A 380 18.92 -22.06 7.58
CA ARG A 380 19.03 -23.29 6.77
C ARG A 380 20.44 -23.42 6.20
N LYS A 381 21.05 -24.59 6.36
CA LYS A 381 22.46 -24.84 5.96
C LYS A 381 22.65 -24.75 4.45
N ASN A 382 21.75 -25.36 3.69
CA ASN A 382 21.73 -25.28 2.23
C ASN A 382 20.34 -25.66 1.67
N PRO A 383 20.03 -25.34 0.41
CA PRO A 383 18.71 -25.62 -0.18
C PRO A 383 18.28 -27.09 -0.17
N LEU A 384 19.22 -28.03 -0.16
CA LEU A 384 18.93 -29.47 -0.21
C LEU A 384 18.86 -30.13 1.17
N ASN A 385 19.24 -29.40 2.22
CA ASN A 385 19.20 -29.89 3.59
C ASN A 385 18.33 -28.98 4.47
N PRO A 386 17.18 -29.43 4.98
CA PRO A 386 16.32 -28.62 5.84
C PRO A 386 16.88 -28.38 7.23
N ALA A 387 18.01 -29.00 7.60
CA ALA A 387 18.65 -28.75 8.88
C ALA A 387 19.09 -27.29 9.00
N THR A 388 18.88 -26.71 10.16
CA THR A 388 19.26 -25.33 10.48
C THR A 388 20.41 -25.28 11.47
N GLU A 389 21.10 -24.13 11.51
CA GLU A 389 22.04 -23.77 12.55
C GLU A 389 21.64 -22.41 13.14
N PRO A 390 21.81 -22.19 14.45
CA PRO A 390 21.46 -20.95 15.09
C PRO A 390 22.49 -19.84 14.80
N VAL A 391 22.00 -18.65 14.47
CA VAL A 391 22.77 -17.40 14.46
C VAL A 391 22.21 -16.50 15.52
N THR A 392 23.07 -16.05 16.45
CA THR A 392 22.66 -15.18 17.54
C THR A 392 23.07 -13.75 17.27
N ILE A 393 22.16 -12.81 17.54
CA ILE A 393 22.44 -11.37 17.51
C ILE A 393 22.06 -10.75 18.87
N GLU A 394 22.77 -9.70 19.25
CA GLU A 394 22.39 -8.84 20.37
C GLU A 394 21.75 -7.55 19.84
N VAL A 395 20.64 -7.15 20.45
CA VAL A 395 19.93 -5.92 20.16
C VAL A 395 20.03 -5.01 21.37
N THR A 396 20.75 -3.93 21.22
CA THR A 396 20.85 -2.88 22.25
C THR A 396 19.58 -2.03 22.22
N GLU A 397 18.90 -1.93 23.34
CA GLU A 397 17.68 -1.12 23.52
C GLU A 397 17.97 0.00 24.54
N THR A 398 17.83 1.25 24.11
CA THR A 398 17.90 2.44 24.96
C THR A 398 16.51 2.86 25.42
N ARG A 399 16.39 3.93 26.20
CA ARG A 399 15.09 4.52 26.52
C ARG A 399 14.31 5.00 25.29
N ASN A 400 15.02 5.25 24.18
CA ASN A 400 14.48 5.75 22.93
C ASN A 400 14.18 4.64 21.90
N GLY A 401 14.35 3.36 22.28
CA GLY A 401 14.07 2.19 21.45
C GLY A 401 15.31 1.39 21.06
N PRO A 402 15.18 0.44 20.12
CA PRO A 402 16.29 -0.37 19.66
C PRO A 402 17.26 0.46 18.80
N VAL A 403 18.57 0.20 18.95
CA VAL A 403 19.59 0.73 18.07
C VAL A 403 19.49 0.03 16.72
N ILE A 404 19.19 0.79 15.68
CA ILE A 404 19.00 0.27 14.31
C ILE A 404 20.18 0.56 13.38
N ILE A 405 20.94 1.63 13.65
CA ILE A 405 22.18 1.98 12.92
C ILE A 405 23.32 2.04 13.92
N GLU A 406 24.40 1.37 13.59
CA GLU A 406 25.69 1.45 14.28
C GLU A 406 26.80 1.51 13.23
N GLU A 407 27.29 2.71 12.97
CA GLU A 407 28.26 2.97 11.90
C GLU A 407 29.12 4.19 12.26
N GLY A 408 30.44 4.15 11.93
CA GLY A 408 31.35 5.27 12.16
C GLY A 408 31.44 5.75 13.62
N GLY A 409 31.20 4.85 14.59
CA GLY A 409 31.17 5.16 16.03
C GLY A 409 29.88 5.89 16.49
N LYS A 410 28.92 6.10 15.59
CA LYS A 410 27.60 6.67 15.89
C LYS A 410 26.56 5.58 16.00
N ARG A 411 25.61 5.74 16.93
CA ARG A 411 24.52 4.81 17.18
C ARG A 411 23.20 5.55 17.16
N TYR A 412 22.26 5.11 16.32
CA TYR A 412 20.93 5.69 16.26
C TYR A 412 19.88 4.68 16.75
N ALA A 413 19.14 5.08 17.79
CA ALA A 413 17.97 4.35 18.27
C ALA A 413 16.70 4.84 17.58
N LEU A 414 15.74 3.94 17.35
CA LEU A 414 14.46 4.22 16.71
C LEU A 414 13.31 4.13 17.71
N LYS A 415 12.57 5.20 17.89
CA LYS A 415 11.29 5.23 18.58
C LYS A 415 10.15 5.26 17.58
N TRP A 416 9.22 4.33 17.70
CA TRP A 416 8.16 4.16 16.72
C TRP A 416 6.83 3.76 17.38
N THR A 417 5.71 4.38 16.97
CA THR A 417 4.37 4.06 17.51
C THR A 417 4.01 2.59 17.31
N ALA A 418 4.52 1.94 16.25
CA ALA A 418 4.31 0.51 15.99
C ALA A 418 4.93 -0.43 17.03
N GLN A 419 5.86 0.06 17.87
CA GLN A 419 6.50 -0.68 18.97
C GLN A 419 5.69 -0.61 20.27
N ASP A 420 4.61 0.18 20.34
CA ASP A 420 3.74 0.22 21.50
C ASP A 420 2.81 -1.01 21.49
N PRO A 421 2.83 -1.89 22.52
CA PRO A 421 1.96 -3.06 22.59
C PRO A 421 0.47 -2.72 22.73
N LYS A 422 0.13 -1.49 23.14
CA LYS A 422 -1.26 -1.02 23.20
C LYS A 422 -1.86 -0.75 21.83
N ASN A 423 -1.05 -0.76 20.76
CA ASN A 423 -1.50 -0.54 19.40
C ASN A 423 -2.10 -1.83 18.82
N SER A 424 -3.43 -1.83 18.69
CA SER A 424 -4.18 -2.87 18.03
C SER A 424 -4.87 -2.30 16.77
N ASP A 425 -4.24 -2.50 15.60
CA ASP A 425 -4.76 -2.03 14.32
C ASP A 425 -6.09 -2.70 13.97
N PHE A 426 -6.24 -3.97 14.32
CA PHE A 426 -7.41 -4.77 13.99
C PHE A 426 -8.65 -4.45 14.83
N ALA A 427 -8.50 -3.86 16.02
CA ALA A 427 -9.65 -3.47 16.84
C ALA A 427 -10.58 -2.47 16.10
N ALA A 428 -9.99 -1.54 15.33
CA ALA A 428 -10.78 -0.60 14.54
C ALA A 428 -11.56 -1.30 13.41
N PHE A 429 -10.91 -2.19 12.65
CA PHE A 429 -11.60 -2.94 11.59
C PHE A 429 -12.68 -3.87 12.14
N PHE A 430 -12.42 -4.50 13.27
CA PHE A 430 -13.41 -5.31 13.99
C PHE A 430 -14.65 -4.48 14.39
N GLY A 431 -14.46 -3.24 14.83
CA GLY A 431 -15.53 -2.28 15.10
C GLY A 431 -16.24 -1.81 13.82
N LEU A 432 -15.50 -1.50 12.75
CA LEU A 432 -16.08 -1.06 11.46
C LEU A 432 -16.98 -2.11 10.83
N ASN A 433 -16.67 -3.39 10.98
CA ASN A 433 -17.51 -4.48 10.46
C ASN A 433 -18.93 -4.47 11.02
N ARG A 434 -19.15 -3.84 12.19
CA ARG A 434 -20.41 -3.75 12.92
C ARG A 434 -21.02 -2.35 12.99
N ALA A 435 -20.26 -1.30 12.62
CA ALA A 435 -20.69 0.08 12.69
C ALA A 435 -21.88 0.36 11.77
N LYS A 436 -22.85 1.14 12.24
CA LYS A 436 -24.12 1.40 11.54
C LYS A 436 -24.30 2.86 11.08
N ASN A 437 -23.44 3.74 11.55
CA ASN A 437 -23.56 5.18 11.32
C ASN A 437 -22.22 5.88 11.56
N TRP A 438 -22.19 7.20 11.30
CA TRP A 438 -20.99 8.03 11.45
C TRP A 438 -20.40 8.03 12.86
N ASP A 439 -21.23 8.02 13.90
CA ASP A 439 -20.73 8.05 15.28
C ASP A 439 -20.09 6.73 15.68
N GLU A 440 -20.68 5.60 15.31
CA GLU A 440 -20.10 4.26 15.50
C GLU A 440 -18.84 4.06 14.65
N PHE A 441 -18.82 4.60 13.42
CA PHE A 441 -17.62 4.62 12.59
C PHE A 441 -16.47 5.39 13.28
N LYS A 442 -16.72 6.60 13.80
CA LYS A 442 -15.72 7.36 14.56
C LYS A 442 -15.29 6.63 15.84
N ALA A 443 -16.23 6.02 16.55
CA ALA A 443 -15.93 5.26 17.76
C ALA A 443 -15.00 4.08 17.47
N ALA A 444 -15.23 3.35 16.38
CA ALA A 444 -14.34 2.28 15.93
C ALA A 444 -12.92 2.81 15.60
N LEU A 445 -12.84 3.93 14.89
CA LEU A 445 -11.56 4.54 14.50
C LEU A 445 -10.80 5.19 15.66
N SER A 446 -11.47 5.61 16.72
CA SER A 446 -10.81 6.29 17.87
C SER A 446 -9.76 5.44 18.56
N GLY A 447 -9.89 4.11 18.46
CA GLY A 447 -8.92 3.13 18.94
C GLY A 447 -7.83 2.76 17.94
N TYR A 448 -7.92 3.23 16.68
CA TYR A 448 -6.93 2.91 15.66
C TYR A 448 -5.59 3.62 15.93
N ARG A 449 -4.53 2.85 16.05
CA ARG A 449 -3.18 3.36 16.35
C ARG A 449 -2.12 2.86 15.39
N GLY A 450 -2.52 2.21 14.31
CA GLY A 450 -1.63 1.74 13.25
C GLY A 450 -1.05 2.85 12.37
N ALA A 451 -0.52 2.47 11.23
CA ALA A 451 -0.11 3.43 10.21
C ALA A 451 -1.27 4.37 9.88
N SER A 452 -1.07 5.68 10.07
CA SER A 452 -2.16 6.65 10.00
C SER A 452 -2.84 6.67 8.63
N GLN A 453 -4.16 6.65 8.62
CA GLN A 453 -4.96 6.53 7.40
C GLN A 453 -6.00 7.63 7.29
N ASN A 454 -6.29 8.03 6.04
CA ASN A 454 -7.51 8.73 5.66
C ASN A 454 -8.62 7.69 5.48
N PHE A 455 -9.58 7.63 6.37
CA PHE A 455 -10.76 6.79 6.21
C PHE A 455 -11.88 7.59 5.58
N VAL A 456 -12.42 7.11 4.46
CA VAL A 456 -13.66 7.63 3.86
C VAL A 456 -14.84 6.78 4.27
N TYR A 457 -16.01 7.40 4.33
CA TYR A 457 -17.27 6.87 4.82
C TYR A 457 -18.42 7.21 3.88
N ALA A 458 -19.32 6.27 3.66
CA ALA A 458 -20.61 6.52 3.08
C ALA A 458 -21.66 5.60 3.73
N ASP A 459 -22.92 6.08 3.90
CA ASP A 459 -23.99 5.28 4.50
C ASP A 459 -25.25 5.20 3.63
N THR A 460 -26.13 4.27 3.98
CA THR A 460 -27.43 4.07 3.30
C THR A 460 -28.42 5.24 3.48
N LYS A 461 -28.13 6.20 4.35
CA LYS A 461 -28.93 7.41 4.57
C LYS A 461 -28.51 8.58 3.68
N GLY A 462 -27.46 8.39 2.86
CA GLY A 462 -26.99 9.42 1.92
C GLY A 462 -25.84 10.28 2.46
N ASN A 463 -25.34 10.01 3.67
CA ASN A 463 -24.24 10.76 4.25
C ASN A 463 -22.90 10.27 3.71
N ILE A 464 -21.95 11.20 3.60
CA ILE A 464 -20.55 10.95 3.28
C ILE A 464 -19.65 11.60 4.33
N GLY A 465 -18.48 11.00 4.56
CA GLY A 465 -17.54 11.53 5.52
C GLY A 465 -16.10 11.13 5.26
N TRP A 466 -15.20 11.77 5.99
CA TRP A 466 -13.78 11.47 6.01
C TRP A 466 -13.24 11.79 7.40
N HIS A 467 -12.37 10.92 7.92
CA HIS A 467 -11.67 11.13 9.18
C HIS A 467 -10.27 10.54 9.12
N ILE A 468 -9.28 11.25 9.63
CA ILE A 468 -7.95 10.68 9.86
C ILE A 468 -7.98 9.85 11.13
N ALA A 469 -7.33 8.68 11.10
CA ALA A 469 -7.08 7.90 12.30
C ALA A 469 -5.61 7.44 12.34
N GLY A 470 -5.04 7.40 13.54
CA GLY A 470 -3.67 7.00 13.84
C GLY A 470 -3.13 7.67 15.10
N ALA A 471 -2.11 7.09 15.70
CA ALA A 471 -1.40 7.68 16.83
C ALA A 471 -0.27 8.58 16.33
N ILE A 472 -0.46 9.91 16.36
CA ILE A 472 0.52 10.90 15.89
C ILE A 472 1.16 11.57 17.11
N PRO A 473 2.47 11.40 17.36
CA PRO A 473 3.13 11.85 18.57
C PRO A 473 3.20 13.37 18.69
N LEU A 474 3.03 13.86 19.90
CA LEU A 474 3.38 15.21 20.33
C LEU A 474 4.74 15.17 21.01
N ARG A 475 5.69 15.93 20.51
CA ARG A 475 7.06 15.99 21.02
C ARG A 475 7.26 17.20 21.90
N LYS A 476 8.15 17.11 22.87
CA LYS A 476 8.46 18.22 23.81
C LYS A 476 9.06 19.41 23.06
N ALA A 477 9.91 19.16 22.09
CA ALA A 477 10.47 20.16 21.20
C ALA A 477 10.60 19.60 19.78
N GLY A 478 10.58 20.49 18.77
CA GLY A 478 10.63 20.08 17.36
C GLY A 478 9.36 19.36 16.87
N ASP A 479 9.45 18.80 15.66
CA ASP A 479 8.33 18.14 14.96
C ASP A 479 8.65 16.72 14.47
N GLY A 480 9.81 16.16 14.84
CA GLY A 480 10.27 14.82 14.43
C GLY A 480 11.05 14.78 13.13
N SER A 481 11.07 15.86 12.35
CA SER A 481 11.65 15.87 11.00
C SER A 481 13.18 15.80 10.94
N LEU A 482 13.86 15.78 12.08
CA LEU A 482 15.32 15.69 12.22
C LEU A 482 15.67 14.77 13.39
N PRO A 483 16.81 14.05 13.35
CA PRO A 483 17.25 13.24 14.48
C PRO A 483 17.49 14.07 15.75
N TYR A 484 17.08 13.52 16.89
CA TYR A 484 17.27 14.12 18.21
C TYR A 484 18.58 13.67 18.87
N ASP A 485 19.11 14.48 19.79
CA ASP A 485 20.15 14.07 20.74
C ASP A 485 19.52 13.17 21.83
N GLY A 486 19.90 11.89 21.86
CA GLY A 486 19.38 10.90 22.80
C GLY A 486 19.68 11.21 24.27
N SER A 487 20.67 12.08 24.54
CA SER A 487 21.03 12.52 25.90
C SER A 487 20.10 13.59 26.47
N THR A 488 19.17 14.15 25.67
CA THR A 488 18.23 15.21 26.06
C THR A 488 16.80 14.72 26.16
N ASN A 489 15.88 15.57 26.60
CA ASN A 489 14.43 15.30 26.59
C ASN A 489 13.69 15.99 25.44
N ASP A 490 14.39 16.62 24.48
CA ASP A 490 13.76 17.42 23.42
C ASP A 490 12.82 16.56 22.55
N GLY A 491 13.26 15.38 22.15
CA GLY A 491 12.45 14.42 21.37
C GLY A 491 11.46 13.58 22.22
N GLU A 492 11.29 13.86 23.52
CA GLU A 492 10.38 13.08 24.33
C GLU A 492 8.94 13.22 23.87
N TRP A 493 8.23 12.08 23.74
CA TRP A 493 6.82 12.10 23.41
C TRP A 493 5.99 12.44 24.62
N THR A 494 5.27 13.54 24.57
CA THR A 494 4.42 14.05 25.65
C THR A 494 2.97 13.56 25.57
N GLY A 495 2.62 12.88 24.47
CA GLY A 495 1.29 12.35 24.19
C GLY A 495 1.08 12.20 22.69
N PHE A 496 -0.18 12.14 22.29
CA PHE A 496 -0.61 12.04 20.90
C PHE A 496 -1.65 13.10 20.58
N ILE A 497 -1.76 13.49 19.32
CA ILE A 497 -2.87 14.36 18.89
C ILE A 497 -4.19 13.69 19.26
N ALA A 498 -5.06 14.44 19.95
CA ALA A 498 -6.36 13.91 20.35
C ALA A 498 -7.21 13.55 19.11
N PHE A 499 -7.92 12.42 19.14
CA PHE A 499 -8.69 11.95 17.98
C PHE A 499 -9.67 12.99 17.42
N ASN A 500 -10.35 13.74 18.27
CA ASN A 500 -11.28 14.79 17.88
C ASN A 500 -10.60 16.07 17.32
N GLU A 501 -9.28 16.17 17.44
CA GLU A 501 -8.48 17.26 16.85
C GLU A 501 -7.88 16.86 15.49
N LEU A 502 -7.94 15.57 15.14
CA LEU A 502 -7.53 15.10 13.82
C LEU A 502 -8.51 15.62 12.76
N PRO A 503 -8.01 16.05 11.58
CA PRO A 503 -8.84 16.55 10.50
C PRO A 503 -9.93 15.57 10.10
N ASN A 504 -11.14 16.11 9.90
CA ASN A 504 -12.30 15.34 9.47
C ASN A 504 -13.30 16.21 8.72
N LEU A 505 -14.16 15.58 7.91
CA LEU A 505 -15.27 16.20 7.20
C LEU A 505 -16.50 15.30 7.26
N TYR A 506 -17.67 15.91 7.39
CA TYR A 506 -18.95 15.23 7.30
C TYR A 506 -19.92 16.04 6.46
N ASN A 507 -20.46 15.45 5.38
CA ASN A 507 -21.36 16.07 4.44
C ASN A 507 -20.90 17.45 3.91
N PRO A 508 -19.68 17.56 3.34
CA PRO A 508 -19.19 18.85 2.86
C PRO A 508 -20.06 19.42 1.74
N PRO A 509 -20.14 20.76 1.60
CA PRO A 509 -20.93 21.42 0.55
C PRO A 509 -20.56 21.01 -0.88
N SER A 510 -19.30 20.60 -1.12
CA SER A 510 -18.82 20.09 -2.42
C SER A 510 -19.58 18.83 -2.88
N GLY A 511 -20.15 18.07 -1.95
CA GLY A 511 -20.83 16.82 -2.20
C GLY A 511 -19.89 15.65 -2.57
N PHE A 512 -18.56 15.81 -2.43
CA PHE A 512 -17.57 14.76 -2.58
C PHE A 512 -16.30 15.05 -1.77
N ILE A 513 -15.52 14.00 -1.52
CA ILE A 513 -14.22 14.06 -0.81
C ILE A 513 -13.25 13.16 -1.57
N VAL A 514 -12.00 13.60 -1.76
CA VAL A 514 -10.94 12.84 -2.47
C VAL A 514 -9.69 12.79 -1.62
N THR A 515 -9.11 11.60 -1.44
CA THR A 515 -7.72 11.47 -0.96
C THR A 515 -6.92 10.52 -1.85
N ALA A 516 -5.66 10.90 -2.11
CA ALA A 516 -4.71 10.13 -2.90
C ALA A 516 -3.29 10.29 -2.34
N ASN A 517 -3.17 10.23 -1.01
CA ASN A 517 -1.94 10.43 -0.22
C ASN A 517 -1.34 11.85 -0.31
N GLN A 518 -2.04 12.81 -0.91
CA GLN A 518 -1.59 14.19 -0.99
C GLN A 518 -1.61 14.88 0.38
N ARG A 519 -1.01 16.05 0.45
CA ARG A 519 -1.18 16.96 1.59
C ARG A 519 -2.66 17.32 1.77
N ILE A 520 -3.22 16.98 2.92
CA ILE A 520 -4.66 17.07 3.19
C ILE A 520 -5.04 18.27 4.03
N ALA A 521 -4.08 18.86 4.76
CA ALA A 521 -4.31 20.02 5.60
C ALA A 521 -3.47 21.22 5.16
N GLY A 522 -4.03 22.41 5.35
CA GLY A 522 -3.34 23.69 5.11
C GLY A 522 -2.26 23.98 6.15
N THR A 523 -1.42 24.96 5.85
CA THR A 523 -0.33 25.38 6.73
C THR A 523 -0.81 26.15 7.97
N ASP A 524 -2.12 26.45 8.08
CA ASP A 524 -2.78 26.98 9.29
C ASP A 524 -3.13 25.88 10.32
N TYR A 525 -2.96 24.59 9.97
CA TYR A 525 -3.22 23.52 10.92
C TYR A 525 -2.16 23.50 12.02
N LYS A 526 -2.60 23.42 13.28
CA LYS A 526 -1.73 23.61 14.46
C LYS A 526 -0.68 22.53 14.68
N TYR A 527 -0.81 21.35 14.03
CA TYR A 527 0.11 20.23 14.18
C TYR A 527 0.90 19.97 12.90
N PRO A 528 2.09 20.57 12.73
CA PRO A 528 2.84 20.53 11.48
C PRO A 528 3.33 19.12 11.10
N GLN A 529 3.51 18.21 12.05
CA GLN A 529 3.91 16.83 11.79
C GLN A 529 2.92 16.04 10.91
N LEU A 530 1.69 16.50 10.75
CA LEU A 530 0.70 15.87 9.86
C LEU A 530 0.91 16.23 8.38
N ILE A 531 1.60 17.33 8.11
CA ILE A 531 1.74 17.88 6.75
C ILE A 531 3.20 17.89 6.26
N ARG A 532 4.03 16.96 6.71
CA ARG A 532 5.46 16.88 6.36
C ARG A 532 5.74 15.90 5.22
N ASP A 533 5.23 14.70 5.35
CA ASP A 533 5.50 13.61 4.42
C ASP A 533 4.18 13.19 3.74
N PHE A 534 4.12 13.39 2.43
CA PHE A 534 2.93 13.11 1.61
C PHE A 534 3.35 12.90 0.15
N ALA A 535 2.48 12.24 -0.61
CA ALA A 535 2.66 12.06 -2.04
C ALA A 535 2.41 13.35 -2.84
N THR A 536 2.89 13.37 -4.07
CA THR A 536 2.63 14.47 -5.00
C THR A 536 1.14 14.70 -5.24
N PRO A 537 0.70 15.91 -5.58
CA PRO A 537 -0.72 16.24 -5.68
C PRO A 537 -1.40 15.70 -6.95
N TRP A 538 -0.65 15.12 -7.89
CA TRP A 538 -1.11 14.87 -9.26
C TRP A 538 -2.34 13.98 -9.35
N ARG A 539 -2.36 12.86 -8.60
CA ARG A 539 -3.49 11.91 -8.57
C ARG A 539 -4.72 12.55 -7.93
N ALA A 540 -4.54 13.18 -6.78
CA ALA A 540 -5.62 13.89 -6.10
C ALA A 540 -6.21 15.02 -6.96
N ARG A 541 -5.35 15.80 -7.63
CA ARG A 541 -5.77 16.87 -8.53
C ARG A 541 -6.58 16.34 -9.71
N ARG A 542 -6.08 15.28 -10.36
CA ARG A 542 -6.80 14.67 -11.48
C ARG A 542 -8.16 14.13 -11.07
N LEU A 543 -8.23 13.40 -9.96
CA LEU A 543 -9.49 12.90 -9.40
C LEU A 543 -10.43 14.05 -9.02
N PHE A 544 -9.92 15.09 -8.35
CA PHE A 544 -10.71 16.27 -8.01
C PHE A 544 -11.32 16.94 -9.24
N ASP A 545 -10.55 17.09 -10.33
CA ASP A 545 -11.02 17.69 -11.58
C ASP A 545 -12.11 16.84 -12.24
N LEU A 546 -11.92 15.52 -12.31
CA LEU A 546 -12.90 14.57 -12.84
C LEU A 546 -14.21 14.61 -12.05
N LEU A 547 -14.14 14.53 -10.71
CA LEU A 547 -15.32 14.53 -9.85
C LEU A 547 -16.00 15.90 -9.79
N SER A 548 -15.25 17.00 -9.94
CA SER A 548 -15.85 18.34 -10.02
C SER A 548 -16.68 18.49 -11.28
N ALA A 549 -16.25 17.91 -12.38
CA ALA A 549 -16.96 17.95 -13.67
C ALA A 549 -18.17 17.01 -13.69
N ASP A 550 -18.13 15.87 -13.00
CA ASP A 550 -19.19 14.87 -12.95
C ASP A 550 -20.29 15.28 -11.96
N GLN A 551 -21.43 15.75 -12.46
CA GLN A 551 -22.55 16.19 -11.65
C GLN A 551 -23.63 15.11 -11.44
N LYS A 552 -23.50 13.95 -12.12
CA LYS A 552 -24.41 12.80 -12.03
C LYS A 552 -23.61 11.50 -12.11
N ALA A 553 -22.73 11.31 -11.13
CA ALA A 553 -21.85 10.15 -11.06
C ALA A 553 -22.64 8.83 -11.09
N THR A 554 -22.09 7.87 -11.84
CA THR A 554 -22.55 6.49 -11.90
C THR A 554 -21.43 5.54 -11.50
N VAL A 555 -21.75 4.26 -11.28
CA VAL A 555 -20.72 3.24 -11.05
C VAL A 555 -19.71 3.19 -12.21
N GLU A 556 -20.18 3.37 -13.44
CA GLU A 556 -19.36 3.38 -14.65
C GLU A 556 -18.43 4.59 -14.72
N SER A 557 -18.94 5.81 -14.45
CA SER A 557 -18.12 7.03 -14.43
C SER A 557 -17.06 7.00 -13.32
N VAL A 558 -17.41 6.44 -12.15
CA VAL A 558 -16.50 6.23 -11.03
C VAL A 558 -15.43 5.18 -11.38
N GLY A 559 -15.80 4.10 -12.06
CA GLY A 559 -14.86 3.11 -12.57
C GLY A 559 -13.91 3.70 -13.62
N ALA A 560 -14.41 4.56 -14.51
CA ALA A 560 -13.59 5.27 -15.48
C ALA A 560 -12.58 6.22 -14.80
N ALA A 561 -12.98 6.88 -13.69
CA ALA A 561 -12.06 7.71 -12.90
C ALA A 561 -10.97 6.88 -12.20
N GLN A 562 -11.30 5.67 -11.68
CA GLN A 562 -10.29 4.74 -11.15
C GLN A 562 -9.29 4.28 -12.24
N PHE A 563 -9.74 4.18 -13.47
CA PHE A 563 -8.95 3.71 -14.61
C PHE A 563 -8.29 4.86 -15.39
N ASP A 564 -8.47 6.12 -14.96
CA ASP A 564 -7.89 7.28 -15.67
C ASP A 564 -6.36 7.24 -15.65
N SER A 565 -5.77 7.40 -16.82
CA SER A 565 -4.32 7.33 -17.05
C SER A 565 -3.70 8.66 -17.53
N PHE A 566 -4.43 9.79 -17.41
CA PHE A 566 -3.90 11.10 -17.78
C PHE A 566 -2.84 11.57 -16.79
N ASN A 567 -1.64 11.86 -17.27
CA ASN A 567 -0.49 12.27 -16.49
C ASN A 567 -0.26 13.78 -16.56
N ILE A 568 -0.65 14.51 -15.53
CA ILE A 568 -0.55 15.97 -15.47
C ILE A 568 0.90 16.45 -15.66
N PRO A 569 1.90 16.01 -14.83
CA PRO A 569 3.26 16.54 -14.96
C PRO A 569 3.94 16.21 -16.27
N LEU A 570 3.75 15.00 -16.83
CA LEU A 570 4.32 14.65 -18.14
C LEU A 570 3.64 15.41 -19.27
N SER A 571 2.32 15.61 -19.23
CA SER A 571 1.61 16.44 -20.21
C SER A 571 2.09 17.89 -20.16
N ASN A 572 2.33 18.46 -18.98
CA ASN A 572 2.88 19.79 -18.83
C ASN A 572 4.31 19.88 -19.39
N LEU A 573 5.16 18.90 -19.07
CA LEU A 573 6.53 18.85 -19.58
C LEU A 573 6.55 18.73 -21.11
N ALA A 574 5.73 17.86 -21.70
CA ALA A 574 5.62 17.73 -23.16
C ALA A 574 5.27 19.06 -23.81
N LYS A 575 4.30 19.81 -23.25
CA LYS A 575 3.94 21.15 -23.76
C LYS A 575 5.10 22.14 -23.66
N GLU A 576 5.86 22.13 -22.56
CA GLU A 576 7.03 23.01 -22.39
C GLU A 576 8.18 22.66 -23.35
N ILE A 577 8.41 21.37 -23.64
CA ILE A 577 9.39 20.92 -24.64
C ILE A 577 8.99 21.41 -26.03
N VAL A 578 7.76 21.17 -26.43
CA VAL A 578 7.24 21.60 -27.77
C VAL A 578 7.30 23.11 -27.93
N LYS A 579 6.82 23.87 -26.93
CA LYS A 579 6.85 25.34 -26.93
C LYS A 579 8.26 25.91 -27.06
N ALA A 580 9.23 25.31 -26.39
CA ALA A 580 10.64 25.74 -26.42
C ALA A 580 11.43 25.21 -27.62
N LYS A 581 10.84 24.32 -28.46
CA LYS A 581 11.58 23.49 -29.40
C LYS A 581 12.77 22.79 -28.75
N GLY A 582 12.51 22.25 -27.54
CA GLY A 582 13.48 21.68 -26.61
C GLY A 582 13.86 20.22 -26.93
N ALA A 583 13.56 19.74 -28.16
CA ALA A 583 13.89 18.38 -28.59
C ALA A 583 14.14 18.37 -30.10
N SER A 584 14.45 17.22 -30.71
CA SER A 584 14.48 17.00 -32.13
C SER A 584 13.11 17.23 -32.79
N ASP A 585 13.04 17.54 -34.08
CA ASP A 585 11.77 17.77 -34.76
C ASP A 585 10.84 16.54 -34.64
N THR A 586 11.39 15.35 -34.79
CA THR A 586 10.63 14.08 -34.59
C THR A 586 10.03 13.96 -33.21
N THR A 587 10.80 14.25 -32.17
CA THR A 587 10.29 14.22 -30.78
C THR A 587 9.27 15.33 -30.56
N ASN A 588 9.52 16.55 -31.01
CA ASN A 588 8.56 17.66 -30.89
C ASN A 588 7.22 17.33 -31.53
N LEU A 589 7.24 16.71 -32.72
CA LEU A 589 6.02 16.31 -33.45
C LEU A 589 5.27 15.20 -32.67
N LEU A 590 5.99 14.19 -32.19
CA LEU A 590 5.41 13.10 -31.37
C LEU A 590 4.74 13.64 -30.11
N LEU A 591 5.41 14.53 -29.38
CA LEU A 591 4.89 15.11 -28.15
C LEU A 591 3.73 16.08 -28.38
N ALA A 592 3.73 16.81 -29.50
CA ALA A 592 2.63 17.72 -29.86
C ALA A 592 1.32 16.97 -30.15
N GLY A 593 1.39 15.73 -30.66
CA GLY A 593 0.24 14.87 -30.90
C GLY A 593 -0.22 14.01 -29.70
N TRP A 594 0.47 14.09 -28.57
CA TRP A 594 0.15 13.23 -27.44
C TRP A 594 -1.04 13.75 -26.62
N ASP A 595 -1.96 12.85 -26.29
CA ASP A 595 -3.17 13.14 -25.50
C ASP A 595 -2.94 13.24 -23.97
N GLY A 596 -1.71 13.05 -23.49
CA GLY A 596 -1.34 13.07 -22.08
C GLY A 596 -1.62 11.76 -21.33
N LYS A 597 -2.11 10.71 -22.01
CA LYS A 597 -2.44 9.43 -21.37
C LYS A 597 -1.27 8.44 -21.40
N MET A 598 -1.11 7.73 -20.28
CA MET A 598 -0.14 6.65 -20.13
C MET A 598 -0.75 5.33 -20.65
N SER A 599 -1.02 5.29 -21.98
CA SER A 599 -1.55 4.09 -22.65
C SER A 599 -0.42 3.12 -23.01
N PRO A 600 -0.61 1.80 -22.93
CA PRO A 600 0.45 0.83 -23.20
C PRO A 600 1.10 0.94 -24.58
N ASP A 601 0.38 1.39 -25.59
CA ASP A 601 0.82 1.58 -26.96
C ASP A 601 1.46 2.96 -27.24
N SER A 602 1.49 3.86 -26.24
CA SER A 602 1.97 5.23 -26.43
C SER A 602 3.51 5.30 -26.45
N GLN A 603 4.07 5.72 -27.57
CA GLN A 603 5.50 6.06 -27.71
C GLN A 603 5.84 7.38 -26.98
N ALA A 604 4.97 8.37 -27.09
CA ALA A 604 5.17 9.68 -26.46
C ALA A 604 5.26 9.57 -24.94
N ALA A 605 4.41 8.75 -24.33
CA ALA A 605 4.43 8.51 -22.89
C ALA A 605 5.77 7.95 -22.40
N LEU A 606 6.33 6.96 -23.13
CA LEU A 606 7.63 6.39 -22.79
C LEU A 606 8.74 7.43 -22.92
N LEU A 607 8.80 8.13 -24.05
CA LEU A 607 9.88 9.08 -24.34
C LEU A 607 9.87 10.27 -23.37
N VAL A 608 8.72 10.90 -23.11
CA VAL A 608 8.66 12.05 -22.20
C VAL A 608 8.97 11.63 -20.75
N ASN A 609 8.64 10.41 -20.36
CA ASN A 609 9.01 9.88 -19.05
C ASN A 609 10.54 9.72 -18.91
N GLU A 610 11.23 9.20 -19.92
CA GLU A 610 12.70 9.13 -19.94
C GLU A 610 13.34 10.53 -19.91
N ILE A 611 12.83 11.49 -20.69
CA ILE A 611 13.29 12.89 -20.67
C ILE A 611 13.13 13.49 -19.27
N ARG A 612 11.99 13.25 -18.59
CA ARG A 612 11.76 13.73 -17.22
C ARG A 612 12.77 13.15 -16.24
N GLY A 613 13.09 11.88 -16.37
CA GLY A 613 14.13 11.23 -15.58
C GLY A 613 15.52 11.85 -15.80
N CYS A 614 15.91 12.07 -17.06
CA CYS A 614 17.18 12.73 -17.41
C CYS A 614 17.27 14.14 -16.82
N LEU A 615 16.22 14.96 -16.95
CA LEU A 615 16.17 16.31 -16.38
C LEU A 615 16.38 16.29 -14.86
N ALA A 616 15.67 15.41 -14.16
CA ALA A 616 15.82 15.26 -12.72
C ALA A 616 17.25 14.84 -12.30
N ASN A 617 17.84 13.90 -13.02
CA ASN A 617 19.20 13.42 -12.75
C ASN A 617 20.22 14.53 -12.96
N LYS A 618 20.15 15.29 -14.06
CA LYS A 618 21.09 16.39 -14.33
C LYS A 618 20.95 17.51 -13.27
N MET A 619 19.74 17.83 -12.85
CA MET A 619 19.50 18.82 -11.80
C MET A 619 20.01 18.31 -10.44
N ALA A 620 19.90 17.01 -10.15
CA ALA A 620 20.42 16.39 -8.93
C ALA A 620 21.96 16.39 -8.87
N ASP A 621 22.62 16.04 -9.98
CA ASP A 621 24.08 15.98 -10.07
C ASP A 621 24.73 17.32 -9.76
N ASP A 622 24.12 18.43 -10.23
CA ASP A 622 24.58 19.79 -9.94
C ASP A 622 24.25 20.21 -8.50
N SER A 623 23.21 19.64 -7.91
CA SER A 623 22.70 20.04 -6.58
C SER A 623 23.22 19.21 -5.43
N LYS A 624 24.11 18.23 -5.66
CA LYS A 624 24.58 17.28 -4.63
C LYS A 624 24.43 17.80 -3.20
N PRO A 625 23.75 17.09 -2.31
CA PRO A 625 23.35 15.68 -2.36
C PRO A 625 21.83 15.45 -2.62
N ALA A 626 21.08 16.41 -3.18
CA ALA A 626 19.63 16.25 -3.34
C ALA A 626 19.32 15.07 -4.28
N PRO A 627 18.52 14.08 -3.87
CA PRO A 627 18.20 12.94 -4.72
C PRO A 627 17.33 13.37 -5.90
N ALA A 628 17.57 12.74 -7.05
CA ALA A 628 16.83 13.01 -8.28
C ALA A 628 15.31 12.80 -8.10
N THR A 629 14.90 11.86 -7.26
CA THR A 629 13.48 11.63 -6.90
C THR A 629 12.86 12.85 -6.24
N ALA A 630 13.51 13.46 -5.25
CA ALA A 630 13.00 14.66 -4.58
C ALA A 630 12.89 15.85 -5.55
N ILE A 631 13.86 16.02 -6.45
CA ILE A 631 13.82 17.05 -7.48
C ILE A 631 12.68 16.79 -8.45
N ARG A 632 12.55 15.57 -8.96
CA ARG A 632 11.49 15.14 -9.87
C ARG A 632 10.10 15.40 -9.32
N GLU A 633 9.90 15.09 -8.03
CA GLU A 633 8.57 15.14 -7.44
C GLU A 633 8.17 16.55 -6.94
N ARG A 634 9.13 17.37 -6.52
CA ARG A 634 8.82 18.65 -5.87
C ARG A 634 9.21 19.90 -6.68
N ILE A 635 10.24 19.81 -7.48
CA ILE A 635 10.90 20.98 -8.08
C ILE A 635 10.76 21.03 -9.60
N LEU A 636 10.94 19.92 -10.30
CA LEU A 636 11.17 19.87 -11.75
C LEU A 636 10.11 20.61 -12.55
N ASP A 637 8.84 20.34 -12.30
CA ASP A 637 7.75 20.94 -13.08
C ASP A 637 7.74 22.47 -12.95
N ARG A 638 7.92 22.99 -11.74
CA ARG A 638 8.01 24.44 -11.48
C ARG A 638 9.27 25.03 -12.08
N ALA A 639 10.45 24.43 -11.86
CA ALA A 639 11.71 24.93 -12.34
C ALA A 639 11.76 25.03 -13.87
N VAL A 640 11.23 23.99 -14.57
CA VAL A 640 11.15 23.98 -16.02
C VAL A 640 10.18 25.04 -16.54
N ARG A 641 8.99 25.17 -15.97
CA ARG A 641 7.98 26.14 -16.39
C ARG A 641 8.45 27.58 -16.15
N GLU A 642 9.04 27.87 -14.99
CA GLU A 642 9.48 29.21 -14.58
C GLU A 642 10.88 29.55 -15.08
N ARG A 643 11.58 28.60 -15.72
CA ARG A 643 12.98 28.76 -16.15
C ARG A 643 13.89 29.17 -14.99
N SER A 644 13.72 28.54 -13.83
CA SER A 644 14.42 28.91 -12.60
C SER A 644 15.93 28.85 -12.74
N PRO A 645 16.66 29.97 -12.61
CA PRO A 645 18.12 29.94 -12.68
C PRO A 645 18.76 29.20 -11.50
N LEU A 646 18.02 29.01 -10.41
CA LEU A 646 18.47 28.30 -9.22
C LEU A 646 18.69 26.80 -9.49
N TRP A 647 17.92 26.21 -10.39
CA TRP A 647 17.91 24.78 -10.68
C TRP A 647 18.43 24.43 -12.08
N LEU A 648 18.87 25.44 -12.86
CA LEU A 648 19.55 25.18 -14.14
C LEU A 648 20.96 24.64 -13.85
N PRO A 649 21.33 23.41 -14.29
CA PRO A 649 22.65 22.85 -14.03
C PRO A 649 23.76 23.66 -14.70
N ALA A 650 24.93 23.72 -14.06
CA ALA A 650 26.12 24.33 -14.64
C ALA A 650 26.46 23.67 -15.99
N GLY A 651 26.87 24.48 -16.97
CA GLY A 651 27.20 23.99 -18.32
C GLY A 651 26.04 24.02 -19.31
N PHE A 652 24.83 24.40 -18.90
CA PHE A 652 23.71 24.67 -19.80
C PHE A 652 23.41 26.17 -19.86
N ALA A 653 23.30 26.70 -21.08
CA ALA A 653 22.97 28.10 -21.30
C ALA A 653 21.54 28.45 -20.84
N ASP A 654 20.62 27.54 -21.03
CA ASP A 654 19.20 27.66 -20.67
C ASP A 654 18.52 26.28 -20.62
N TYR A 655 17.24 26.28 -20.21
CA TYR A 655 16.42 25.06 -20.16
C TYR A 655 16.16 24.43 -21.52
N THR A 656 16.22 25.19 -22.61
CA THR A 656 16.07 24.66 -23.97
C THR A 656 17.27 23.78 -24.33
N ALA A 657 18.49 24.24 -24.00
CA ALA A 657 19.72 23.46 -24.18
C ALA A 657 19.70 22.19 -23.30
N LEU A 658 19.23 22.31 -22.06
CA LEU A 658 19.09 21.18 -21.14
C LEU A 658 18.08 20.14 -21.66
N MET A 659 16.92 20.57 -22.15
CA MET A 659 15.90 19.68 -22.73
C MET A 659 16.42 18.97 -23.99
N LYS A 660 17.14 19.67 -24.88
CA LYS A 660 17.73 19.07 -26.10
C LYS A 660 18.77 18.00 -25.74
N ALA A 661 19.58 18.25 -24.74
CA ALA A 661 20.54 17.26 -24.27
C ALA A 661 19.84 16.02 -23.72
N CYS A 662 18.76 16.21 -22.93
CA CYS A 662 17.98 15.11 -22.38
C CYS A 662 17.17 14.37 -23.47
N ASP A 663 16.68 15.02 -24.51
CA ASP A 663 16.07 14.33 -25.68
C ASP A 663 17.09 13.39 -26.32
N THR A 664 18.28 13.90 -26.66
CA THR A 664 19.34 13.10 -27.29
C THR A 664 19.75 11.91 -26.44
N GLU A 665 19.94 12.11 -25.14
CA GLU A 665 20.33 11.07 -24.20
C GLU A 665 19.22 10.02 -24.00
N SER A 666 17.97 10.44 -23.89
CA SER A 666 16.80 9.56 -23.75
C SER A 666 16.56 8.71 -25.01
N VAL A 667 16.67 9.31 -26.20
CA VAL A 667 16.60 8.57 -27.47
C VAL A 667 17.69 7.51 -27.54
N SER A 668 18.95 7.86 -27.23
CA SER A 668 20.07 6.91 -27.22
C SER A 668 19.86 5.78 -26.19
N ALA A 669 19.34 6.09 -25.01
CA ALA A 669 19.04 5.10 -23.98
C ALA A 669 17.94 4.11 -24.41
N LEU A 670 16.89 4.62 -25.05
CA LEU A 670 15.79 3.79 -25.58
C LEU A 670 16.25 2.92 -26.74
N GLU A 671 17.07 3.46 -27.65
CA GLU A 671 17.66 2.72 -28.77
C GLU A 671 18.54 1.56 -28.24
N LYS A 672 19.37 1.84 -27.24
CA LYS A 672 20.20 0.79 -26.60
C LYS A 672 19.35 -0.27 -25.90
N ARG A 673 18.21 0.09 -25.29
CA ARG A 673 17.33 -0.81 -24.52
C ARG A 673 16.41 -1.62 -25.42
N TYR A 674 15.87 -1.05 -26.47
CA TYR A 674 14.80 -1.64 -27.29
C TYR A 674 15.16 -1.82 -28.77
N GLY A 675 16.32 -1.33 -29.23
CA GLY A 675 16.76 -1.35 -30.63
C GLY A 675 16.35 -0.08 -31.40
N ALA A 676 16.84 0.06 -32.63
CA ALA A 676 16.68 1.23 -33.48
C ALA A 676 15.23 1.43 -33.99
N ASP A 677 14.43 0.37 -34.01
CA ASP A 677 13.03 0.46 -34.43
C ASP A 677 12.20 1.16 -33.36
N ARG A 678 11.86 2.43 -33.61
CA ARG A 678 11.08 3.25 -32.67
C ARG A 678 9.62 2.80 -32.56
N SER A 679 9.09 2.00 -33.47
CA SER A 679 7.71 1.51 -33.40
C SER A 679 7.47 0.62 -32.17
N VAL A 680 8.53 0.00 -31.64
CA VAL A 680 8.49 -0.85 -30.45
C VAL A 680 8.74 -0.10 -29.14
N TRP A 681 9.02 1.22 -29.19
CA TRP A 681 9.23 2.06 -27.99
C TRP A 681 7.90 2.51 -27.42
N ILE A 682 7.19 1.62 -26.78
CA ILE A 682 5.85 1.83 -26.23
C ILE A 682 5.85 1.75 -24.71
N TRP A 683 4.97 2.53 -24.08
CA TRP A 683 4.84 2.59 -22.62
C TRP A 683 4.62 1.22 -21.99
N GLY A 684 3.87 0.32 -22.65
CA GLY A 684 3.55 -1.02 -22.18
C GLY A 684 4.76 -1.90 -21.84
N LYS A 685 5.93 -1.61 -22.42
CA LYS A 685 7.18 -2.29 -22.04
C LYS A 685 7.72 -1.83 -20.69
N ALA A 686 7.51 -0.57 -20.33
CA ALA A 686 7.88 -0.02 -19.03
C ALA A 686 6.82 -0.34 -17.94
N SER A 687 5.54 -0.38 -18.33
CA SER A 687 4.39 -0.65 -17.47
C SER A 687 3.90 -2.10 -17.52
N ALA A 688 4.72 -3.04 -18.00
CA ALA A 688 4.37 -4.45 -18.02
C ALA A 688 3.96 -4.96 -16.64
N SER A 689 2.94 -5.80 -16.59
CA SER A 689 2.49 -6.42 -15.33
C SER A 689 3.63 -7.15 -14.64
N ARG A 690 3.82 -6.87 -13.34
CA ARG A 690 4.91 -7.43 -12.51
C ARG A 690 4.39 -8.29 -11.37
N LEU A 691 3.14 -8.77 -11.46
CA LEU A 691 2.55 -9.65 -10.46
C LEU A 691 3.36 -10.95 -10.40
N SER A 692 4.31 -11.04 -9.46
CA SER A 692 5.32 -12.10 -9.47
C SER A 692 5.22 -12.98 -8.22
N HIS A 693 5.28 -14.30 -8.43
CA HIS A 693 5.39 -15.26 -7.33
C HIS A 693 6.86 -15.40 -6.90
N PRO A 694 7.19 -15.49 -5.60
CA PRO A 694 8.56 -15.63 -5.14
C PRO A 694 9.33 -16.81 -5.74
N LEU A 695 8.64 -17.89 -6.12
CA LEU A 695 9.24 -19.09 -6.72
C LEU A 695 9.22 -19.09 -8.27
N VAL A 696 8.80 -18.01 -8.93
CA VAL A 696 8.70 -17.97 -10.41
C VAL A 696 10.06 -18.18 -11.11
N SER A 697 11.16 -17.78 -10.47
CA SER A 697 12.52 -17.97 -10.99
C SER A 697 13.14 -19.33 -10.61
N ALA A 698 12.43 -20.19 -9.89
CA ALA A 698 12.96 -21.49 -9.49
C ALA A 698 13.18 -22.40 -10.73
N PRO A 699 14.40 -22.97 -10.90
CA PRO A 699 14.70 -23.82 -12.05
C PRO A 699 13.72 -24.98 -12.18
N LEU A 700 13.30 -25.31 -13.41
CA LEU A 700 12.41 -26.41 -13.79
C LEU A 700 10.95 -26.28 -13.34
N ILE A 701 10.67 -25.60 -12.25
CA ILE A 701 9.34 -25.55 -11.62
C ILE A 701 8.73 -24.16 -11.61
N GLY A 702 9.50 -23.10 -11.78
CA GLY A 702 9.05 -21.71 -11.70
C GLY A 702 7.98 -21.36 -12.71
N GLY A 703 7.99 -21.94 -13.90
CA GLY A 703 7.04 -21.65 -14.97
C GLY A 703 5.58 -21.88 -14.60
N GLN A 704 5.27 -22.77 -13.64
CA GLN A 704 3.90 -22.98 -13.18
C GLN A 704 3.33 -21.79 -12.39
N PHE A 705 4.19 -20.97 -11.80
CA PHE A 705 3.80 -19.76 -11.07
C PHE A 705 3.70 -18.51 -11.97
N ALA A 706 3.83 -18.67 -13.28
CA ALA A 706 3.82 -17.56 -14.23
C ALA A 706 2.47 -16.86 -14.25
N THR A 707 2.54 -15.53 -14.28
CA THR A 707 1.40 -14.62 -14.39
C THR A 707 1.47 -13.84 -15.69
N PRO A 708 0.38 -13.18 -16.14
CA PRO A 708 0.41 -12.34 -17.33
C PRO A 708 1.41 -11.18 -17.20
N THR A 709 2.06 -10.84 -18.31
CA THR A 709 3.05 -9.76 -18.42
C THR A 709 2.62 -8.64 -19.35
N ASP A 710 1.31 -8.47 -19.52
CA ASP A 710 0.73 -7.42 -20.38
C ASP A 710 1.13 -6.03 -19.94
N GLY A 711 1.27 -5.10 -20.90
CA GLY A 711 1.41 -3.68 -20.60
C GLY A 711 0.13 -3.13 -19.97
N LEU A 712 0.27 -2.34 -18.92
CA LEU A 712 -0.84 -1.77 -18.17
C LEU A 712 -0.93 -0.26 -18.38
N TYR A 713 -2.15 0.28 -18.27
CA TYR A 713 -2.41 1.72 -18.30
C TYR A 713 -1.92 2.38 -17.01
N GLY A 714 -1.45 3.64 -17.14
CA GLY A 714 -1.14 4.49 -16.00
C GLY A 714 0.32 4.46 -15.54
N SER A 715 0.58 5.20 -14.49
CA SER A 715 1.90 5.40 -13.87
C SER A 715 1.73 5.82 -12.41
N GLY A 716 2.81 5.97 -11.64
CA GLY A 716 2.75 6.41 -10.24
C GLY A 716 2.07 7.78 -10.00
N GLN A 717 1.86 8.57 -11.05
CA GLN A 717 1.29 9.92 -10.97
C GLN A 717 -0.08 10.06 -11.64
N THR A 718 -0.67 8.94 -12.05
CA THR A 718 -2.03 8.89 -12.59
C THR A 718 -2.96 8.18 -11.61
N PRO A 719 -4.28 8.41 -11.63
CA PRO A 719 -5.23 7.66 -10.80
C PRO A 719 -5.05 6.14 -10.90
N ASN A 720 -4.97 5.61 -12.11
CA ASN A 720 -4.59 4.21 -12.34
C ASN A 720 -3.06 4.04 -12.26
N VAL A 721 -2.55 3.34 -11.27
CA VAL A 721 -1.11 3.19 -11.00
C VAL A 721 -0.58 1.82 -11.51
N ALA A 722 -1.01 1.41 -12.68
CA ALA A 722 -0.56 0.19 -13.34
C ALA A 722 -0.56 -1.05 -12.41
N SER A 723 0.55 -1.77 -12.32
CA SER A 723 0.66 -3.00 -11.52
C SER A 723 0.51 -2.79 -10.00
N PHE A 724 0.66 -1.57 -9.50
CA PHE A 724 0.57 -1.30 -8.07
C PHE A 724 -0.87 -1.23 -7.55
N VAL A 725 -1.88 -1.08 -8.41
CA VAL A 725 -3.29 -1.17 -7.97
C VAL A 725 -3.54 -2.57 -7.43
N SER A 726 -3.65 -2.72 -6.12
CA SER A 726 -3.75 -4.03 -5.47
C SER A 726 -5.18 -4.56 -5.34
N MET A 727 -6.20 -3.71 -5.47
CA MET A 727 -7.61 -4.05 -5.65
C MET A 727 -8.39 -2.83 -6.15
N ARG A 728 -9.62 -3.01 -6.63
CA ARG A 728 -10.58 -1.92 -6.90
C ARG A 728 -11.90 -2.22 -6.23
N LEU A 729 -12.36 -1.28 -5.41
CA LEU A 729 -13.68 -1.28 -4.78
C LEU A 729 -14.49 -0.09 -5.30
N ILE A 730 -15.74 -0.33 -5.69
CA ILE A 730 -16.77 0.69 -5.88
C ILE A 730 -17.99 0.21 -5.10
N ALA A 731 -18.21 0.77 -3.91
CA ALA A 731 -19.32 0.42 -3.04
C ALA A 731 -20.50 1.39 -3.26
N THR A 732 -21.69 0.86 -3.23
CA THR A 732 -22.94 1.56 -3.55
C THR A 732 -23.93 1.47 -2.38
N PRO A 733 -23.78 2.28 -1.32
CA PRO A 733 -24.67 2.25 -0.16
C PRO A 733 -26.16 2.40 -0.53
N GLY A 734 -26.99 1.45 -0.06
CA GLY A 734 -28.41 1.38 -0.41
C GLY A 734 -28.73 0.69 -1.74
N ASN A 735 -27.69 0.23 -2.45
CA ASN A 735 -27.80 -0.63 -3.64
C ASN A 735 -26.62 -1.63 -3.70
N TRP A 736 -26.39 -2.34 -2.60
CA TRP A 736 -25.20 -3.14 -2.38
C TRP A 736 -24.91 -4.20 -3.45
N ASP A 737 -25.92 -4.71 -4.14
CA ASP A 737 -25.77 -5.73 -5.20
C ASP A 737 -25.16 -5.18 -6.50
N THR A 738 -24.98 -3.87 -6.61
CA THR A 738 -24.22 -3.22 -7.69
C THR A 738 -22.78 -2.90 -7.30
N THR A 739 -22.38 -3.17 -6.04
CA THR A 739 -21.00 -3.03 -5.57
C THR A 739 -20.07 -3.84 -6.47
N ARG A 740 -18.94 -3.23 -6.85
CA ARG A 740 -17.91 -3.88 -7.65
C ARG A 740 -16.65 -4.06 -6.83
N HIS A 741 -16.06 -5.25 -6.90
CA HIS A 741 -14.80 -5.53 -6.21
C HIS A 741 -13.95 -6.49 -7.02
N THR A 742 -12.73 -6.09 -7.35
CA THR A 742 -11.80 -6.85 -8.20
C THR A 742 -10.40 -6.82 -7.58
N ILE A 743 -9.74 -7.98 -7.58
CA ILE A 743 -8.32 -8.12 -7.22
C ILE A 743 -7.49 -8.44 -8.48
N PRO A 744 -6.18 -8.18 -8.49
CA PRO A 744 -5.36 -8.30 -9.71
C PRO A 744 -5.28 -9.70 -10.32
N LEU A 745 -5.36 -10.75 -9.52
CA LEU A 745 -5.25 -12.14 -9.98
C LEU A 745 -6.54 -12.90 -9.65
N GLY A 746 -6.51 -13.85 -8.73
CA GLY A 746 -7.67 -14.64 -8.33
C GLY A 746 -7.64 -14.99 -6.84
N GLN A 747 -8.67 -15.70 -6.38
CA GLN A 747 -8.83 -16.06 -4.96
C GLN A 747 -7.85 -17.15 -4.52
N SER A 748 -7.45 -18.05 -5.41
CA SER A 748 -6.59 -19.17 -5.07
C SER A 748 -5.11 -18.81 -5.14
N GLY A 749 -4.32 -19.31 -4.18
CA GLY A 749 -2.87 -19.30 -4.22
C GLY A 749 -2.26 -20.49 -4.96
N ASP A 750 -3.06 -21.53 -5.26
CA ASP A 750 -2.57 -22.69 -6.00
C ASP A 750 -2.45 -22.35 -7.49
N PRO A 751 -1.23 -22.42 -8.07
CA PRO A 751 -0.99 -22.12 -9.49
C PRO A 751 -1.71 -23.07 -10.46
N LYS A 752 -2.20 -24.23 -10.00
CA LYS A 752 -2.98 -25.18 -10.78
C LYS A 752 -4.48 -24.89 -10.78
N SER A 753 -4.93 -24.02 -9.89
CA SER A 753 -6.33 -23.64 -9.79
C SER A 753 -6.74 -22.78 -10.98
N ALA A 754 -7.94 -23.00 -11.51
CA ALA A 754 -8.58 -22.09 -12.47
C ALA A 754 -8.73 -20.67 -11.90
N HIS A 755 -8.78 -20.54 -10.55
CA HIS A 755 -8.95 -19.29 -9.84
C HIS A 755 -7.63 -18.68 -9.34
N TYR A 756 -6.50 -19.03 -9.94
CA TYR A 756 -5.21 -18.42 -9.63
C TYR A 756 -5.08 -17.01 -10.23
N LYS A 757 -5.64 -16.81 -11.45
CA LYS A 757 -5.50 -15.54 -12.20
C LYS A 757 -6.74 -15.16 -13.04
N ASP A 758 -7.90 -15.68 -12.70
CA ASP A 758 -9.15 -15.53 -13.46
C ASP A 758 -9.77 -14.12 -13.42
N GLN A 759 -9.32 -13.23 -12.52
CA GLN A 759 -9.76 -11.83 -12.46
C GLN A 759 -8.84 -10.88 -13.25
N PHE A 760 -7.70 -11.36 -13.81
CA PHE A 760 -6.69 -10.51 -14.43
C PHE A 760 -7.24 -9.67 -15.61
N GLU A 761 -8.08 -10.24 -16.46
CA GLU A 761 -8.65 -9.49 -17.59
C GLU A 761 -9.59 -8.37 -17.13
N ALA A 762 -10.39 -8.60 -16.11
CA ALA A 762 -11.23 -7.57 -15.50
C ALA A 762 -10.38 -6.46 -14.85
N TYR A 763 -9.30 -6.85 -14.18
CA TYR A 763 -8.32 -5.92 -13.59
C TYR A 763 -7.62 -5.06 -14.64
N LYS A 764 -7.08 -5.68 -15.70
CA LYS A 764 -6.31 -5.05 -16.77
C LYS A 764 -7.13 -4.05 -17.57
N THR A 765 -8.41 -4.37 -17.82
CA THR A 765 -9.31 -3.55 -18.64
C THR A 765 -10.15 -2.55 -17.84
N GLY A 766 -10.07 -2.58 -16.50
CA GLY A 766 -10.90 -1.74 -15.62
C GLY A 766 -12.36 -2.18 -15.52
N ASN A 767 -12.73 -3.34 -16.07
CA ASN A 767 -14.07 -3.89 -16.00
C ASN A 767 -14.32 -4.58 -14.65
N SER A 768 -14.43 -3.80 -13.58
CA SER A 768 -14.58 -4.31 -12.23
C SER A 768 -15.79 -5.24 -12.07
N LEU A 769 -15.57 -6.34 -11.35
CA LEU A 769 -16.55 -7.44 -11.17
C LEU A 769 -17.57 -7.09 -10.10
N VAL A 770 -18.86 -7.37 -10.38
CA VAL A 770 -19.94 -7.26 -9.39
C VAL A 770 -19.66 -8.23 -8.23
N TYR A 771 -19.85 -7.77 -7.00
CA TYR A 771 -19.74 -8.57 -5.78
C TYR A 771 -21.07 -8.59 -5.04
N PRO A 772 -21.91 -9.62 -5.20
CA PRO A 772 -23.26 -9.66 -4.67
C PRO A 772 -23.26 -9.66 -3.14
N PHE A 773 -24.32 -9.07 -2.55
CA PHE A 773 -24.42 -8.91 -1.11
C PHE A 773 -25.74 -9.39 -0.51
N SER A 774 -26.89 -9.10 -1.14
CA SER A 774 -28.19 -9.61 -0.65
C SER A 774 -28.24 -11.14 -0.73
N LYS A 775 -29.09 -11.74 0.09
CA LYS A 775 -29.28 -13.20 0.10
C LYS A 775 -29.72 -13.72 -1.28
N GLU A 776 -30.55 -12.98 -1.95
CA GLU A 776 -31.09 -13.28 -3.27
C GLU A 776 -30.00 -13.22 -4.34
N ALA A 777 -29.21 -12.14 -4.36
CA ALA A 777 -28.11 -11.96 -5.32
C ALA A 777 -26.98 -12.98 -5.08
N VAL A 778 -26.63 -13.24 -3.82
CA VAL A 778 -25.65 -14.27 -3.44
C VAL A 778 -26.14 -15.63 -3.92
N LYS A 779 -27.39 -16.02 -3.60
CA LYS A 779 -27.98 -17.31 -4.03
C LYS A 779 -27.94 -17.49 -5.56
N ALA A 780 -28.16 -16.41 -6.31
CA ALA A 780 -28.12 -16.46 -7.77
C ALA A 780 -26.70 -16.62 -8.34
N ALA A 781 -25.68 -16.22 -7.60
CA ALA A 781 -24.28 -16.25 -8.04
C ALA A 781 -23.54 -17.53 -7.66
N ILE A 782 -24.06 -18.33 -6.72
CA ILE A 782 -23.35 -19.50 -6.14
C ILE A 782 -23.31 -20.69 -7.11
N VAL A 783 -22.10 -21.26 -7.23
CA VAL A 783 -21.85 -22.47 -8.05
C VAL A 783 -21.39 -23.68 -7.22
N ARG A 784 -20.90 -23.45 -5.99
CA ARG A 784 -20.44 -24.54 -5.10
C ARG A 784 -20.85 -24.24 -3.66
N THR A 785 -21.23 -25.25 -2.93
CA THR A 785 -21.55 -25.18 -1.49
C THR A 785 -20.83 -26.27 -0.73
N VAL A 786 -20.21 -25.90 0.39
CA VAL A 786 -19.58 -26.79 1.36
C VAL A 786 -20.21 -26.53 2.73
N SER A 787 -20.61 -27.58 3.42
CA SER A 787 -21.05 -27.49 4.82
C SER A 787 -20.00 -28.06 5.75
N LEU A 788 -19.49 -27.22 6.66
CA LEU A 788 -18.67 -27.69 7.75
C LEU A 788 -19.59 -28.07 8.93
N LYS A 789 -19.32 -29.19 9.58
CA LYS A 789 -20.11 -29.71 10.69
C LYS A 789 -19.17 -30.03 11.87
N PRO A 790 -19.63 -29.88 13.13
CA PRO A 790 -18.91 -30.32 14.32
C PRO A 790 -18.52 -31.81 14.28
#